data_27230a1e20ed1eb93a972e2608fd8965
#
_entry.id   27230a1e20ed1eb93a972e2608fd8965
#
_cell.length_a   1.000
_cell.length_b   1.000
_cell.length_c   1.000
_cell.angle_alpha   90.00
_cell.angle_beta   90.00
_cell.angle_gamma   90.00
#
_symmetry.space_group_name_H-M   'P 1'
#
loop_
_entity.id
_entity.type
_entity.pdbx_description
1 polymer ?
#
loop_
_entity_poly.entity_id
_entity_poly.type
_entity_poly.pdbx_seq_one_letter_code
_entity_poly.pdbx_strand_id
1 'polypeptide(L)'
;MVVLYHTGVAFSGGYVGVDMFFVISGFVISQLLIRETNETSRINLLNFYGRRIKRILPAVTFATVGTLFLSIFALSPFGEQKQVVDTARASTFFAANFYFYLQDSYWALAENPLRHLWSLAVEEQFYLVFPVLLFIFGKAKLRLDSTATKLWLIAVAIFSFTISFFLSSGSQILPKPELFAFFGTPWRIWEFIVGVLIALMPKSPKKLNFMATPVIAISLVALFWSVSTFDSFTMFPGSAAAVPVFSTALLIYFGNNKTVLTQLICAKPFTFLGNISYSWYLWHWPLIVFAHRVFPASEKIAPLVAALLSVAVAYFSLRRIENPIRRNEELRGKRVIRLAVVCIATPLAFSLGVQMLSTTGLGLTELRNNSTIRASYSEMRNCQFGTTIDQQSDECEKSIFGTKNRTIMLVGDSGASAFSDAVAQVAKDNDFQFATFYANGCPITYQPLTYRIDCAENFAKMRSKINEIDPSVLVVMNMSDLYVDGSGLGAIIRDFNGTAAKDRYEALDFWVLNWNLLLKSDIFKAKVLVIQQPPLSAMREPILLQKFFALIGNKTRVERLFDEEVSLDNSDTRNMIVKAEAELFKNYKNIAVFDPASVLCDAQNCRQTLNGEPLYYDGRHLTVKGSLLMVDGITKAIAQLIDEK
;
A
#
# COMPACT_ATOMS: atom_id res chain seq x y z
N MET A 1 17.47 -7.87 3.33
CA MET A 1 16.23 -8.00 4.11
C MET A 1 15.05 -7.40 3.31
N VAL A 2 14.94 -6.06 3.14
CA VAL A 2 13.85 -5.40 2.39
C VAL A 2 13.58 -6.03 1.02
N VAL A 3 14.63 -6.27 0.23
CA VAL A 3 14.48 -6.86 -1.12
C VAL A 3 13.87 -8.25 -1.06
N LEU A 4 14.32 -9.10 -0.13
CA LEU A 4 13.80 -10.47 0.04
C LEU A 4 12.36 -10.45 0.58
N TYR A 5 12.03 -9.54 1.48
CA TYR A 5 10.66 -9.29 1.91
C TYR A 5 9.73 -9.01 0.72
N HIS A 6 10.16 -8.09 -0.15
CA HIS A 6 9.35 -7.71 -1.31
C HIS A 6 9.21 -8.81 -2.38
N THR A 7 10.03 -9.85 -2.36
CA THR A 7 9.84 -11.02 -3.23
C THR A 7 8.80 -12.01 -2.70
N GLY A 8 8.32 -11.85 -1.47
CA GLY A 8 7.41 -12.79 -0.82
C GLY A 8 8.04 -14.16 -0.49
N VAL A 9 9.35 -14.34 -0.69
CA VAL A 9 10.01 -15.64 -0.51
C VAL A 9 10.47 -15.86 0.94
N ALA A 10 10.89 -14.78 1.63
CA ALA A 10 11.44 -14.90 2.98
C ALA A 10 11.31 -13.56 3.74
N PHE A 11 11.33 -13.66 5.07
CA PHE A 11 11.42 -12.51 5.98
C PHE A 11 10.19 -11.61 5.98
N SER A 12 9.09 -12.08 6.52
CA SER A 12 7.83 -11.32 6.66
C SER A 12 7.99 -9.94 7.29
N GLY A 13 8.94 -9.77 8.23
CA GLY A 13 9.30 -8.50 8.86
C GLY A 13 10.41 -7.71 8.16
N GLY A 14 10.78 -8.05 6.92
CA GLY A 14 11.92 -7.41 6.24
C GLY A 14 11.76 -5.89 6.01
N TYR A 15 10.55 -5.35 6.13
CA TYR A 15 10.27 -3.90 6.06
C TYR A 15 11.00 -3.08 7.15
N VAL A 16 11.36 -3.68 8.29
CA VAL A 16 12.13 -3.01 9.37
C VAL A 16 13.50 -2.50 8.91
N GLY A 17 13.97 -2.94 7.74
CA GLY A 17 15.17 -2.39 7.13
C GLY A 17 15.09 -0.89 6.83
N VAL A 18 13.89 -0.33 6.70
CA VAL A 18 13.69 1.12 6.53
C VAL A 18 14.06 1.87 7.81
N ASP A 19 13.69 1.34 8.98
CA ASP A 19 14.01 1.94 10.29
C ASP A 19 15.54 1.93 10.53
N MET A 20 16.18 0.83 10.12
CA MET A 20 17.65 0.77 10.13
C MET A 20 18.27 1.87 9.26
N PHE A 21 17.71 2.12 8.07
CA PHE A 21 18.16 3.20 7.19
C PHE A 21 17.97 4.57 7.83
N PHE A 22 16.89 4.82 8.53
CA PHE A 22 16.66 6.10 9.21
C PHE A 22 17.71 6.36 10.30
N VAL A 23 18.06 5.35 11.10
CA VAL A 23 19.15 5.46 12.10
C VAL A 23 20.50 5.74 11.41
N ILE A 24 20.83 4.98 10.37
CA ILE A 24 22.08 5.16 9.61
C ILE A 24 22.14 6.57 9.00
N SER A 25 21.03 7.05 8.44
CA SER A 25 20.90 8.37 7.83
C SER A 25 21.11 9.49 8.85
N GLY A 26 20.48 9.40 10.01
CA GLY A 26 20.69 10.31 11.12
C GLY A 26 22.15 10.37 11.57
N PHE A 27 22.78 9.20 11.70
CA PHE A 27 24.19 9.10 12.06
C PHE A 27 25.13 9.71 11.02
N VAL A 28 25.00 9.33 9.75
CA VAL A 28 25.91 9.76 8.67
C VAL A 28 25.81 11.26 8.44
N ILE A 29 24.60 11.82 8.43
CA ILE A 29 24.42 13.27 8.23
C ILE A 29 25.02 14.05 9.39
N SER A 30 24.77 13.59 10.61
CA SER A 30 25.33 14.28 11.79
C SER A 30 26.86 14.23 11.80
N GLN A 31 27.46 13.10 11.48
CA GLN A 31 28.92 13.01 11.35
C GLN A 31 29.49 13.94 10.31
N LEU A 32 28.84 14.07 9.14
CA LEU A 32 29.26 15.01 8.09
C LEU A 32 29.22 16.47 8.57
N LEU A 33 28.13 16.86 9.25
CA LEU A 33 27.95 18.23 9.74
C LEU A 33 28.87 18.54 10.93
N ILE A 34 29.08 17.59 11.85
CA ILE A 34 30.04 17.71 12.96
C ILE A 34 31.45 17.88 12.41
N ARG A 35 31.84 17.07 11.44
CA ARG A 35 33.17 17.16 10.80
C ARG A 35 33.34 18.53 10.14
N GLU A 36 32.37 18.98 9.33
CA GLU A 36 32.43 20.29 8.66
C GLU A 36 32.53 21.44 9.69
N THR A 37 31.78 21.35 10.79
CA THR A 37 31.84 22.36 11.87
C THR A 37 33.20 22.37 12.56
N ASN A 38 33.78 21.19 12.83
CA ASN A 38 35.10 21.10 13.45
C ASN A 38 36.24 21.62 12.55
N GLU A 39 36.13 21.37 11.23
CA GLU A 39 37.13 21.80 10.25
C GLU A 39 37.03 23.31 9.89
N THR A 40 35.80 23.83 9.80
CA THR A 40 35.54 25.18 9.25
C THR A 40 34.90 26.17 10.21
N SER A 41 34.54 25.70 11.43
CA SER A 41 33.76 26.44 12.45
C SER A 41 32.41 26.96 11.95
N ARG A 42 31.94 26.51 10.79
CA ARG A 42 30.67 26.93 10.16
C ARG A 42 30.04 25.79 9.40
N ILE A 43 28.70 25.77 9.37
CA ILE A 43 27.94 24.91 8.49
C ILE A 43 27.63 25.68 7.21
N ASN A 44 28.09 25.16 6.07
CA ASN A 44 27.77 25.73 4.77
C ASN A 44 26.60 25.00 4.12
N LEU A 45 25.38 25.49 4.37
CA LEU A 45 24.15 24.88 3.87
C LEU A 45 24.13 24.75 2.34
N LEU A 46 24.64 25.75 1.58
CA LEU A 46 24.67 25.68 0.12
C LEU A 46 25.54 24.52 -0.38
N ASN A 47 26.72 24.37 0.20
CA ASN A 47 27.61 23.25 -0.13
C ASN A 47 27.01 21.91 0.31
N PHE A 48 26.39 21.87 1.46
CA PHE A 48 25.71 20.67 1.95
C PHE A 48 24.61 20.23 0.98
N TYR A 49 23.65 21.10 0.65
CA TYR A 49 22.57 20.76 -0.28
C TYR A 49 23.10 20.50 -1.70
N GLY A 50 24.13 21.22 -2.14
CA GLY A 50 24.78 20.95 -3.42
C GLY A 50 25.34 19.53 -3.53
N ARG A 51 25.96 19.01 -2.47
CA ARG A 51 26.43 17.61 -2.42
C ARG A 51 25.26 16.61 -2.43
N ARG A 52 24.16 16.92 -1.75
CA ARG A 52 22.95 16.08 -1.72
C ARG A 52 22.25 16.04 -3.06
N ILE A 53 22.04 17.19 -3.70
CA ILE A 53 21.47 17.28 -5.04
C ILE A 53 22.22 16.36 -6.01
N LYS A 54 23.57 16.47 -6.05
CA LYS A 54 24.40 15.65 -6.94
C LYS A 54 24.35 14.15 -6.64
N ARG A 55 24.08 13.77 -5.38
CA ARG A 55 24.03 12.35 -4.97
C ARG A 55 22.66 11.73 -5.21
N ILE A 56 21.57 12.46 -4.94
CA ILE A 56 20.23 11.91 -4.79
C ILE A 56 19.41 12.11 -6.05
N LEU A 57 19.24 13.35 -6.50
CA LEU A 57 18.31 13.68 -7.58
C LEU A 57 18.57 12.93 -8.90
N PRO A 58 19.81 12.78 -9.41
CA PRO A 58 20.01 12.09 -10.68
C PRO A 58 19.59 10.63 -10.66
N ALA A 59 19.85 9.93 -9.57
CA ALA A 59 19.49 8.51 -9.43
C ALA A 59 17.97 8.34 -9.28
N VAL A 60 17.31 9.18 -8.46
CA VAL A 60 15.83 9.19 -8.32
C VAL A 60 15.17 9.52 -9.64
N THR A 61 15.63 10.55 -10.34
CA THR A 61 15.11 10.93 -11.67
C THR A 61 15.21 9.76 -12.64
N PHE A 62 16.38 9.12 -12.71
CA PHE A 62 16.58 7.97 -13.60
C PHE A 62 15.68 6.79 -13.24
N ALA A 63 15.54 6.46 -11.96
CA ALA A 63 14.66 5.38 -11.52
C ALA A 63 13.17 5.73 -11.76
N THR A 64 12.75 6.95 -11.47
CA THR A 64 11.36 7.39 -11.66
C THR A 64 10.99 7.41 -13.14
N VAL A 65 11.83 7.97 -14.01
CA VAL A 65 11.61 8.00 -15.47
C VAL A 65 11.63 6.59 -16.05
N GLY A 66 12.57 5.74 -15.62
CA GLY A 66 12.61 4.35 -16.04
C GLY A 66 11.36 3.57 -15.62
N THR A 67 10.86 3.80 -14.40
CA THR A 67 9.62 3.21 -13.91
C THR A 67 8.40 3.70 -14.70
N LEU A 68 8.30 5.00 -14.96
CA LEU A 68 7.26 5.58 -15.82
C LEU A 68 7.30 5.00 -17.23
N PHE A 69 8.49 4.84 -17.80
CA PHE A 69 8.66 4.22 -19.12
C PHE A 69 8.17 2.76 -19.13
N LEU A 70 8.59 1.97 -18.15
CA LEU A 70 8.15 0.57 -18.04
C LEU A 70 6.64 0.48 -17.77
N SER A 71 6.06 1.44 -17.04
CA SER A 71 4.62 1.46 -16.75
C SER A 71 3.76 1.59 -18.01
N ILE A 72 4.27 2.23 -19.07
CA ILE A 72 3.57 2.35 -20.35
C ILE A 72 3.25 0.96 -20.90
N PHE A 73 4.15 0.00 -20.70
CA PHE A 73 4.03 -1.35 -21.27
C PHE A 73 3.42 -2.35 -20.28
N ALA A 74 3.78 -2.26 -19.02
CA ALA A 74 3.46 -3.27 -18.01
C ALA A 74 2.18 -2.99 -17.20
N LEU A 75 1.64 -1.77 -17.24
CA LEU A 75 0.49 -1.38 -16.45
C LEU A 75 -0.70 -0.94 -17.31
N SER A 76 -1.90 -1.14 -16.74
CA SER A 76 -3.15 -0.75 -17.38
C SER A 76 -3.29 0.77 -17.53
N PRO A 77 -3.72 1.26 -18.71
CA PRO A 77 -4.06 2.68 -18.88
C PRO A 77 -5.36 3.06 -18.16
N PHE A 78 -6.12 2.09 -17.61
CA PHE A 78 -7.44 2.30 -17.00
C PHE A 78 -7.39 2.66 -15.50
N GLY A 79 -6.27 3.12 -15.00
CA GLY A 79 -6.12 3.58 -13.60
C GLY A 79 -4.72 3.40 -13.06
N GLU A 80 -4.06 2.27 -13.30
CA GLU A 80 -2.74 1.96 -12.75
C GLU A 80 -1.67 2.95 -13.20
N GLN A 81 -1.61 3.28 -14.49
CA GLN A 81 -0.69 4.29 -15.00
C GLN A 81 -0.90 5.66 -14.37
N LYS A 82 -2.18 6.05 -14.11
CA LYS A 82 -2.50 7.29 -13.43
C LYS A 82 -1.92 7.32 -12.02
N GLN A 83 -2.06 6.22 -11.26
CA GLN A 83 -1.50 6.12 -9.90
C GLN A 83 0.02 6.26 -9.89
N VAL A 84 0.71 5.64 -10.85
CA VAL A 84 2.17 5.76 -10.97
C VAL A 84 2.59 7.17 -11.34
N VAL A 85 1.86 7.82 -12.26
CA VAL A 85 2.08 9.23 -12.65
C VAL A 85 1.92 10.16 -11.46
N ASP A 86 0.85 10.02 -10.69
CA ASP A 86 0.59 10.86 -9.52
C ASP A 86 1.65 10.63 -8.43
N THR A 87 2.05 9.37 -8.21
CA THR A 87 3.15 9.02 -7.29
C THR A 87 4.49 9.59 -7.77
N ALA A 88 4.78 9.53 -9.05
CA ALA A 88 6.01 10.09 -9.62
C ALA A 88 6.09 11.61 -9.39
N ARG A 89 4.96 12.31 -9.57
CA ARG A 89 4.85 13.75 -9.29
C ARG A 89 5.10 14.06 -7.81
N ALA A 90 4.43 13.33 -6.92
CA ALA A 90 4.63 13.49 -5.47
C ALA A 90 6.08 13.17 -5.07
N SER A 91 6.66 12.10 -5.61
CA SER A 91 8.04 11.69 -5.34
C SER A 91 9.08 12.71 -5.83
N THR A 92 8.79 13.39 -6.94
CA THR A 92 9.67 14.44 -7.48
C THR A 92 9.85 15.60 -6.48
N PHE A 93 8.86 15.86 -5.63
CA PHE A 93 8.90 16.87 -4.58
C PHE A 93 9.15 16.27 -3.19
N PHE A 94 9.57 15.02 -3.10
CA PHE A 94 9.73 14.28 -1.82
C PHE A 94 8.48 14.34 -0.93
N ALA A 95 7.31 14.24 -1.53
CA ALA A 95 6.02 14.28 -0.87
C ALA A 95 5.23 12.95 -1.02
N ALA A 96 5.89 11.86 -1.46
CA ALA A 96 5.25 10.58 -1.68
C ALA A 96 4.61 10.00 -0.40
N ASN A 97 5.21 10.23 0.77
CA ASN A 97 4.64 9.81 2.05
C ASN A 97 3.30 10.49 2.36
N PHE A 98 3.18 11.80 2.09
CA PHE A 98 1.91 12.52 2.22
C PHE A 98 0.89 12.05 1.18
N TYR A 99 1.34 11.82 -0.05
CA TYR A 99 0.48 11.29 -1.10
C TYR A 99 -0.15 9.96 -0.69
N PHE A 100 0.64 9.02 -0.19
CA PHE A 100 0.12 7.72 0.26
C PHE A 100 -0.75 7.81 1.51
N TYR A 101 -0.48 8.73 2.42
CA TYR A 101 -1.35 8.97 3.56
C TYR A 101 -2.72 9.52 3.15
N LEU A 102 -2.76 10.43 2.15
CA LEU A 102 -3.99 11.05 1.64
C LEU A 102 -4.79 10.13 0.71
N GLN A 103 -4.19 9.09 0.17
CA GLN A 103 -4.90 8.12 -0.67
C GLN A 103 -5.90 7.34 0.18
N ASP A 104 -7.18 7.50 -0.16
CA ASP A 104 -8.27 6.82 0.55
C ASP A 104 -8.45 5.36 0.16
N SER A 105 -7.95 4.97 -1.00
CA SER A 105 -8.09 3.61 -1.47
C SER A 105 -6.90 2.76 -1.02
N TYR A 106 -7.18 1.83 -0.14
CA TYR A 106 -6.33 0.70 0.23
C TYR A 106 -5.68 0.00 -0.98
N TRP A 107 -6.35 -0.05 -2.10
CA TRP A 107 -5.93 -0.66 -3.36
C TRP A 107 -4.77 0.06 -4.04
N ALA A 108 -4.67 1.36 -3.90
CA ALA A 108 -3.59 2.15 -4.49
C ALA A 108 -2.23 1.84 -3.87
N LEU A 109 -2.20 1.22 -2.68
CA LEU A 109 -0.97 1.03 -1.93
C LEU A 109 -0.22 -0.27 -2.30
N ALA A 110 -0.93 -1.36 -2.66
CA ALA A 110 -0.32 -2.69 -2.71
C ALA A 110 0.63 -2.90 -3.90
N GLU A 111 0.40 -2.29 -5.07
CA GLU A 111 1.11 -2.64 -6.31
C GLU A 111 1.71 -1.45 -7.07
N ASN A 112 1.79 -0.29 -6.44
CA ASN A 112 2.40 0.88 -7.07
C ASN A 112 3.93 0.72 -7.11
N PRO A 113 4.55 0.68 -8.32
CA PRO A 113 5.99 0.44 -8.45
C PRO A 113 6.88 1.57 -7.88
N LEU A 114 6.31 2.73 -7.54
CA LEU A 114 7.03 3.83 -6.88
C LEU A 114 6.71 3.94 -5.38
N ARG A 115 5.92 3.00 -4.83
CA ARG A 115 5.48 3.05 -3.43
C ARG A 115 6.64 3.20 -2.45
N HIS A 116 7.74 2.48 -2.65
CA HIS A 116 8.91 2.51 -1.76
C HIS A 116 9.52 3.92 -1.58
N LEU A 117 9.25 4.85 -2.49
CA LEU A 117 9.78 6.23 -2.41
C LEU A 117 9.18 7.05 -1.25
N TRP A 118 8.17 6.54 -0.54
CA TRP A 118 7.67 7.18 0.66
C TRP A 118 8.74 7.35 1.75
N SER A 119 9.58 6.34 1.96
CA SER A 119 10.62 6.39 2.98
C SER A 119 11.75 7.32 2.58
N LEU A 120 12.08 7.39 1.29
CA LEU A 120 13.01 8.38 0.77
C LEU A 120 12.47 9.81 0.95
N ALA A 121 11.16 10.02 0.80
CA ALA A 121 10.54 11.32 1.07
C ALA A 121 10.73 11.73 2.54
N VAL A 122 10.48 10.82 3.49
CA VAL A 122 10.72 11.03 4.93
C VAL A 122 12.19 11.36 5.20
N GLU A 123 13.11 10.63 4.59
CA GLU A 123 14.56 10.84 4.72
C GLU A 123 14.98 12.23 4.20
N GLU A 124 14.51 12.64 3.01
CA GLU A 124 14.86 13.92 2.42
C GLU A 124 14.23 15.10 3.17
N GLN A 125 13.04 14.94 3.73
CA GLN A 125 12.44 15.93 4.64
C GLN A 125 13.30 16.13 5.89
N PHE A 126 13.82 15.04 6.48
CA PHE A 126 14.78 15.13 7.57
C PHE A 126 16.06 15.87 7.13
N TYR A 127 16.61 15.56 5.96
CA TYR A 127 17.80 16.23 5.43
C TYR A 127 17.57 17.69 5.10
N LEU A 128 16.36 18.10 4.78
CA LEU A 128 16.01 19.49 4.55
C LEU A 128 15.97 20.28 5.87
N VAL A 129 15.34 19.71 6.90
CA VAL A 129 15.06 20.42 8.16
C VAL A 129 16.24 20.39 9.13
N PHE A 130 16.86 19.22 9.32
CA PHE A 130 17.86 19.03 10.37
C PHE A 130 19.11 19.94 10.24
N PRO A 131 19.75 20.08 9.07
CA PRO A 131 20.91 20.99 8.93
C PRO A 131 20.56 22.45 9.15
N VAL A 132 19.34 22.88 8.80
CA VAL A 132 18.85 24.24 9.05
C VAL A 132 18.70 24.47 10.56
N LEU A 133 18.14 23.54 11.29
CA LEU A 133 18.04 23.61 12.75
C LEU A 133 19.43 23.72 13.39
N LEU A 134 20.38 22.89 12.94
CA LEU A 134 21.75 22.95 13.43
C LEU A 134 22.45 24.29 13.11
N PHE A 135 22.19 24.83 11.93
CA PHE A 135 22.71 26.15 11.54
C PHE A 135 22.13 27.27 12.43
N ILE A 136 20.84 27.22 12.75
CA ILE A 136 20.18 28.16 13.66
C ILE A 136 20.77 28.02 15.08
N PHE A 137 20.94 26.80 15.59
CA PHE A 137 21.55 26.54 16.89
C PHE A 137 23.01 27.05 16.94
N GLY A 138 23.77 26.85 15.88
CA GLY A 138 25.13 27.39 15.76
C GLY A 138 25.17 28.92 15.82
N LYS A 139 24.23 29.62 15.17
CA LYS A 139 24.08 31.07 15.29
C LYS A 139 23.70 31.53 16.71
N ALA A 140 22.88 30.73 17.40
CA ALA A 140 22.50 30.96 18.80
C ALA A 140 23.61 30.57 19.80
N LYS A 141 24.83 30.24 19.31
CA LYS A 141 25.97 29.75 20.12
C LYS A 141 25.69 28.48 20.93
N LEU A 142 24.64 27.73 20.57
CA LEU A 142 24.34 26.43 21.14
C LEU A 142 25.29 25.39 20.51
N ARG A 143 26.16 24.80 21.31
CA ARG A 143 27.08 23.76 20.84
C ARG A 143 26.31 22.44 20.68
N LEU A 144 26.53 21.76 19.56
CA LEU A 144 25.91 20.44 19.27
C LEU A 144 26.23 19.39 20.32
N ASP A 145 27.41 19.44 20.87
CA ASP A 145 27.90 18.53 21.91
C ASP A 145 27.47 18.93 23.34
N SER A 146 26.75 20.05 23.50
CA SER A 146 26.28 20.51 24.81
C SER A 146 25.25 19.56 25.39
N THR A 147 25.24 19.42 26.72
CA THR A 147 24.26 18.63 27.46
C THR A 147 22.83 19.10 27.17
N ALA A 148 22.61 20.40 27.06
CA ALA A 148 21.30 20.97 26.77
C ALA A 148 20.79 20.54 25.38
N THR A 149 21.63 20.55 24.35
CA THR A 149 21.26 20.09 23.00
C THR A 149 20.93 18.59 23.00
N LYS A 150 21.73 17.77 23.70
CA LYS A 150 21.47 16.32 23.82
C LYS A 150 20.17 16.05 24.54
N LEU A 151 19.88 16.74 25.64
CA LEU A 151 18.62 16.60 26.38
C LEU A 151 17.43 17.02 25.53
N TRP A 152 17.56 18.11 24.76
CA TRP A 152 16.50 18.55 23.84
C TRP A 152 16.25 17.50 22.75
N LEU A 153 17.29 16.93 22.12
CA LEU A 153 17.15 15.86 21.15
C LEU A 153 16.48 14.62 21.77
N ILE A 154 16.86 14.23 22.97
CA ILE A 154 16.24 13.12 23.70
C ILE A 154 14.76 13.41 23.95
N ALA A 155 14.42 14.61 24.39
CA ALA A 155 13.02 15.00 24.62
C ALA A 155 12.19 14.95 23.35
N VAL A 156 12.72 15.45 22.22
CA VAL A 156 12.06 15.36 20.90
C VAL A 156 11.91 13.90 20.44
N ALA A 157 12.94 13.07 20.67
CA ALA A 157 12.86 11.65 20.30
C ALA A 157 11.80 10.93 21.14
N ILE A 158 11.75 11.16 22.45
CA ILE A 158 10.73 10.58 23.35
C ILE A 158 9.34 11.04 22.93
N PHE A 159 9.14 12.33 22.68
CA PHE A 159 7.86 12.87 22.22
C PHE A 159 7.41 12.22 20.89
N SER A 160 8.30 12.20 19.89
CA SER A 160 8.03 11.57 18.60
C SER A 160 7.69 10.08 18.74
N PHE A 161 8.46 9.33 19.53
CA PHE A 161 8.21 7.91 19.81
C PHE A 161 6.87 7.69 20.51
N THR A 162 6.58 8.50 21.53
CA THR A 162 5.32 8.38 22.30
C THR A 162 4.11 8.60 21.42
N ILE A 163 4.12 9.63 20.58
CA ILE A 163 3.03 9.86 19.63
C ILE A 163 2.96 8.74 18.60
N SER A 164 4.11 8.28 18.05
CA SER A 164 4.16 7.12 17.15
C SER A 164 3.51 5.88 17.77
N PHE A 165 3.83 5.60 19.04
CA PHE A 165 3.25 4.48 19.78
C PHE A 165 1.73 4.61 19.93
N PHE A 166 1.23 5.77 20.37
CA PHE A 166 -0.21 6.00 20.52
C PHE A 166 -0.96 5.93 19.20
N LEU A 167 -0.42 6.50 18.13
CA LEU A 167 -1.03 6.43 16.81
C LEU A 167 -1.05 4.99 16.26
N SER A 168 0.02 4.23 16.47
CA SER A 168 0.10 2.82 16.02
C SER A 168 -0.81 1.90 16.84
N SER A 169 -1.14 2.25 18.08
CA SER A 169 -2.07 1.48 18.91
C SER A 169 -3.55 1.79 18.62
N GLY A 170 -3.83 2.65 17.62
CA GLY A 170 -5.17 2.92 17.13
C GLY A 170 -5.96 3.93 17.93
N SER A 171 -5.29 4.94 18.46
CA SER A 171 -5.99 6.05 19.11
C SER A 171 -6.89 6.78 18.11
N GLN A 172 -8.16 6.95 18.41
CA GLN A 172 -9.16 7.57 17.52
C GLN A 172 -9.05 9.11 17.44
N ILE A 173 -7.87 9.67 17.73
CA ILE A 173 -7.66 11.13 17.76
C ILE A 173 -7.60 11.73 16.35
N LEU A 174 -7.18 10.94 15.36
CA LEU A 174 -6.97 11.38 13.98
C LEU A 174 -7.54 10.35 12.99
N PRO A 175 -7.94 10.78 11.79
CA PRO A 175 -8.25 9.86 10.71
C PRO A 175 -7.02 9.01 10.35
N LYS A 176 -7.20 7.70 10.20
CA LYS A 176 -6.12 6.76 9.79
C LYS A 176 -4.84 6.88 10.64
N PRO A 177 -4.92 6.74 11.98
CA PRO A 177 -3.80 7.04 12.88
C PRO A 177 -2.58 6.15 12.60
N GLU A 178 -2.76 4.89 12.25
CA GLU A 178 -1.69 3.94 11.92
C GLU A 178 -0.96 4.31 10.63
N LEU A 179 -1.70 4.69 9.58
CA LEU A 179 -1.09 5.19 8.34
C LEU A 179 -0.34 6.49 8.60
N PHE A 180 -0.87 7.35 9.47
CA PHE A 180 -0.20 8.58 9.87
C PHE A 180 1.07 8.30 10.69
N ALA A 181 1.05 7.32 11.60
CA ALA A 181 2.24 6.86 12.30
C ALA A 181 3.29 6.31 11.32
N PHE A 182 2.86 5.55 10.32
CA PHE A 182 3.73 4.89 9.36
C PHE A 182 4.36 5.86 8.36
N PHE A 183 3.57 6.74 7.73
CA PHE A 183 4.02 7.67 6.69
C PHE A 183 4.44 9.03 7.21
N GLY A 184 4.01 9.42 8.41
CA GLY A 184 4.22 10.77 8.95
C GLY A 184 5.64 11.00 9.45
N THR A 185 6.38 11.88 8.79
CA THR A 185 7.76 12.23 9.17
C THR A 185 7.92 12.61 10.65
N PRO A 186 7.04 13.43 11.29
CA PRO A 186 7.22 13.80 12.68
C PRO A 186 7.24 12.61 13.65
N TRP A 187 6.53 11.54 13.32
CA TRP A 187 6.39 10.35 14.18
C TRP A 187 7.46 9.30 13.93
N ARG A 188 8.28 9.52 12.89
CA ARG A 188 9.44 8.70 12.52
C ARG A 188 10.78 9.39 12.83
N ILE A 189 10.74 10.68 13.23
CA ILE A 189 11.97 11.48 13.41
C ILE A 189 12.85 10.97 14.57
N TRP A 190 12.26 10.29 15.57
CA TRP A 190 12.98 9.69 16.68
C TRP A 190 14.04 8.67 16.23
N GLU A 191 13.79 7.94 15.14
CA GLU A 191 14.70 6.96 14.57
C GLU A 191 15.97 7.64 14.04
N PHE A 192 15.82 8.75 13.33
CA PHE A 192 16.94 9.58 12.90
C PHE A 192 17.68 10.18 14.10
N ILE A 193 16.94 10.67 15.11
CA ILE A 193 17.54 11.30 16.30
C ILE A 193 18.37 10.28 17.09
N VAL A 194 17.97 9.03 17.17
CA VAL A 194 18.81 7.96 17.76
C VAL A 194 20.16 7.89 17.02
N GLY A 195 20.15 7.93 15.68
CA GLY A 195 21.39 8.00 14.88
C GLY A 195 22.22 9.26 15.15
N VAL A 196 21.55 10.43 15.27
CA VAL A 196 22.20 11.70 15.65
C VAL A 196 22.89 11.59 17.01
N LEU A 197 22.19 11.04 18.00
CA LEU A 197 22.73 10.87 19.36
C LEU A 197 23.97 9.99 19.36
N ILE A 198 23.97 8.88 18.61
CA ILE A 198 25.15 8.01 18.43
C ILE A 198 26.33 8.80 17.81
N ALA A 199 26.05 9.68 16.84
CA ALA A 199 27.10 10.51 16.23
C ALA A 199 27.71 11.53 17.21
N LEU A 200 26.94 11.94 18.23
CA LEU A 200 27.38 12.88 19.29
C LEU A 200 28.05 12.17 20.48
N MET A 201 28.02 10.82 20.51
CA MET A 201 28.68 10.05 21.55
C MET A 201 30.19 9.96 21.29
N PRO A 202 31.03 9.93 22.36
CA PRO A 202 32.44 9.59 22.21
C PRO A 202 32.57 8.16 21.68
N LYS A 203 33.68 7.87 21.00
CA LYS A 203 33.99 6.48 20.59
C LYS A 203 33.95 5.55 21.80
N SER A 204 33.50 4.31 21.57
CA SER A 204 33.42 3.29 22.61
C SER A 204 34.76 3.21 23.41
N PRO A 205 34.71 3.37 24.74
CA PRO A 205 35.91 3.30 25.56
C PRO A 205 36.54 1.93 25.47
N LYS A 206 37.89 1.85 25.47
CA LYS A 206 38.60 0.57 25.44
C LYS A 206 38.17 -0.40 26.53
N LYS A 207 37.75 0.11 27.69
CA LYS A 207 37.19 -0.69 28.80
C LYS A 207 35.92 -1.46 28.45
N LEU A 208 35.16 -1.03 27.44
CA LEU A 208 33.92 -1.68 26.97
C LEU A 208 34.16 -2.63 25.79
N ASN A 209 35.43 -2.81 25.32
CA ASN A 209 35.70 -3.67 24.18
C ASN A 209 35.29 -5.13 24.42
N PHE A 210 35.31 -5.61 25.67
CA PHE A 210 34.85 -6.96 26.01
C PHE A 210 33.35 -7.15 25.79
N MET A 211 32.57 -6.09 25.88
CA MET A 211 31.12 -6.12 25.61
C MET A 211 30.80 -6.03 24.12
N ALA A 212 31.75 -5.63 23.28
CA ALA A 212 31.47 -5.41 21.85
C ALA A 212 30.95 -6.66 21.15
N THR A 213 31.59 -7.83 21.37
CA THR A 213 31.14 -9.07 20.73
C THR A 213 29.75 -9.50 21.20
N PRO A 214 29.40 -9.59 22.49
CA PRO A 214 28.07 -9.98 22.92
C PRO A 214 27.02 -8.97 22.51
N VAL A 215 27.27 -7.65 22.58
CA VAL A 215 26.31 -6.63 22.16
C VAL A 215 26.04 -6.71 20.66
N ILE A 216 27.08 -6.86 19.82
CA ILE A 216 26.91 -7.04 18.38
C ILE A 216 26.11 -8.32 18.08
N ALA A 217 26.43 -9.43 18.76
CA ALA A 217 25.72 -10.69 18.59
C ALA A 217 24.23 -10.57 18.95
N ILE A 218 23.92 -9.98 20.12
CA ILE A 218 22.53 -9.75 20.55
C ILE A 218 21.80 -8.85 19.57
N SER A 219 22.44 -7.78 19.10
CA SER A 219 21.83 -6.88 18.10
C SER A 219 21.52 -7.59 16.77
N LEU A 220 22.42 -8.45 16.29
CA LEU A 220 22.18 -9.25 15.09
C LEU A 220 21.06 -10.27 15.27
N VAL A 221 21.00 -10.93 16.45
CA VAL A 221 19.93 -11.87 16.80
C VAL A 221 18.59 -11.13 16.88
N ALA A 222 18.55 -9.96 17.52
CA ALA A 222 17.32 -9.16 17.62
C ALA A 222 16.83 -8.66 16.25
N LEU A 223 17.75 -8.26 15.36
CA LEU A 223 17.41 -7.94 13.97
C LEU A 223 16.89 -9.16 13.22
N PHE A 224 17.56 -10.29 13.33
CA PHE A 224 17.12 -11.52 12.69
C PHE A 224 15.76 -11.97 13.22
N TRP A 225 15.53 -11.86 14.51
CA TRP A 225 14.24 -12.15 15.12
C TRP A 225 13.15 -11.23 14.57
N SER A 226 13.36 -9.90 14.57
CA SER A 226 12.35 -8.95 14.05
C SER A 226 12.02 -9.19 12.58
N VAL A 227 13.03 -9.48 11.75
CA VAL A 227 12.85 -9.76 10.32
C VAL A 227 12.08 -11.07 10.08
N SER A 228 12.21 -12.05 10.98
CA SER A 228 11.61 -13.38 10.82
C SER A 228 10.23 -13.52 11.46
N THR A 229 9.91 -12.70 12.47
CA THR A 229 8.68 -12.84 13.26
C THR A 229 7.66 -11.74 13.04
N PHE A 230 8.11 -10.54 12.64
CA PHE A 230 7.18 -9.46 12.34
C PHE A 230 6.46 -9.75 11.01
N ASP A 231 5.22 -9.35 10.95
CA ASP A 231 4.33 -9.57 9.82
C ASP A 231 3.35 -8.40 9.64
N SER A 232 2.31 -8.58 8.82
CA SER A 232 1.27 -7.58 8.58
C SER A 232 0.38 -7.30 9.80
N PHE A 233 0.33 -8.21 10.79
CA PHE A 233 -0.44 -8.04 12.02
C PHE A 233 0.37 -7.34 13.12
N THR A 234 1.66 -7.18 12.95
CA THR A 234 2.51 -6.48 13.90
C THR A 234 2.17 -4.99 13.95
N MET A 235 1.81 -4.45 15.11
CA MET A 235 1.58 -3.02 15.31
C MET A 235 2.85 -2.22 15.04
N PHE A 236 2.91 -1.62 13.86
CA PHE A 236 4.11 -0.94 13.36
C PHE A 236 3.79 0.48 12.86
N PRO A 237 4.69 1.48 13.13
CA PRO A 237 5.99 1.37 13.79
C PRO A 237 5.94 1.13 15.31
N GLY A 238 5.10 1.82 16.06
CA GLY A 238 4.86 1.59 17.49
C GLY A 238 6.10 1.17 18.28
N SER A 239 5.91 0.29 19.25
CA SER A 239 7.02 -0.31 20.03
C SER A 239 7.88 -1.28 19.23
N ALA A 240 7.34 -1.88 18.17
CA ALA A 240 8.05 -2.88 17.36
C ALA A 240 9.28 -2.26 16.66
N ALA A 241 9.17 -1.02 16.17
CA ALA A 241 10.29 -0.31 15.54
C ALA A 241 11.47 -0.06 16.48
N ALA A 242 11.26 -0.09 17.80
CA ALA A 242 12.35 0.09 18.76
C ALA A 242 13.44 -1.01 18.63
N VAL A 243 13.05 -2.23 18.31
CA VAL A 243 14.00 -3.34 18.17
C VAL A 243 15.01 -3.09 17.04
N PRO A 244 14.62 -2.87 15.78
CA PRO A 244 15.58 -2.59 14.71
C PRO A 244 16.34 -1.28 14.92
N VAL A 245 15.71 -0.24 15.47
CA VAL A 245 16.33 1.06 15.72
C VAL A 245 17.47 0.95 16.72
N PHE A 246 17.22 0.42 17.91
CA PHE A 246 18.26 0.30 18.94
C PHE A 246 19.32 -0.74 18.59
N SER A 247 18.95 -1.86 17.96
CA SER A 247 19.92 -2.82 17.46
C SER A 247 20.87 -2.18 16.45
N THR A 248 20.37 -1.39 15.51
CA THR A 248 21.20 -0.67 14.53
C THR A 248 22.09 0.37 15.21
N ALA A 249 21.57 1.11 16.18
CA ALA A 249 22.34 2.08 16.96
C ALA A 249 23.52 1.42 17.69
N LEU A 250 23.29 0.28 18.34
CA LEU A 250 24.33 -0.50 19.02
C LEU A 250 25.37 -1.05 18.02
N LEU A 251 24.93 -1.56 16.86
CA LEU A 251 25.84 -2.00 15.80
C LEU A 251 26.74 -0.87 15.31
N ILE A 252 26.21 0.35 15.14
CA ILE A 252 26.99 1.52 14.74
C ILE A 252 27.98 1.91 15.86
N TYR A 253 27.53 1.93 17.11
CA TYR A 253 28.37 2.37 18.25
C TYR A 253 29.55 1.42 18.52
N PHE A 254 29.30 0.11 18.50
CA PHE A 254 30.33 -0.91 18.72
C PHE A 254 31.02 -1.38 17.44
N GLY A 255 30.54 -0.97 16.25
CA GLY A 255 31.05 -1.41 14.95
C GLY A 255 32.51 -1.06 14.65
N ASN A 256 33.09 -0.10 15.38
CA ASN A 256 34.51 0.25 15.25
C ASN A 256 35.44 -0.74 15.97
N ASN A 257 34.91 -1.65 16.79
CA ASN A 257 35.70 -2.66 17.50
C ASN A 257 36.05 -3.82 16.55
N LYS A 258 37.31 -4.21 16.53
CA LYS A 258 37.79 -5.32 15.69
C LYS A 258 37.39 -6.68 16.29
N THR A 259 36.16 -7.08 16.12
CA THR A 259 35.64 -8.40 16.48
C THR A 259 35.50 -9.28 15.23
N VAL A 260 35.37 -10.59 15.39
CA VAL A 260 35.11 -11.52 14.28
C VAL A 260 33.80 -11.12 13.56
N LEU A 261 32.77 -10.75 14.32
CA LEU A 261 31.45 -10.35 13.76
C LEU A 261 31.55 -9.06 12.93
N THR A 262 32.32 -8.05 13.39
CA THR A 262 32.53 -6.83 12.60
C THR A 262 33.32 -7.09 11.33
N GLN A 263 34.33 -7.98 11.39
CA GLN A 263 35.08 -8.39 10.19
C GLN A 263 34.18 -9.11 9.18
N LEU A 264 33.28 -9.96 9.66
CA LEU A 264 32.31 -10.66 8.82
C LEU A 264 31.34 -9.65 8.14
N ILE A 265 30.76 -8.71 8.90
CA ILE A 265 29.86 -7.68 8.36
C ILE A 265 30.58 -6.76 7.36
N CYS A 266 31.86 -6.48 7.58
CA CYS A 266 32.70 -5.67 6.70
C CYS A 266 33.34 -6.47 5.55
N ALA A 267 33.02 -7.75 5.36
CA ALA A 267 33.54 -8.55 4.26
C ALA A 267 33.11 -7.95 2.88
N LYS A 268 33.96 -8.20 1.86
CA LYS A 268 33.78 -7.61 0.52
C LYS A 268 32.37 -7.71 -0.09
N PRO A 269 31.64 -8.85 0.03
CA PRO A 269 30.29 -8.95 -0.51
C PRO A 269 29.31 -7.95 0.14
N PHE A 270 29.35 -7.82 1.49
CA PHE A 270 28.47 -6.91 2.21
C PHE A 270 28.82 -5.44 1.96
N THR A 271 30.10 -5.09 1.88
CA THR A 271 30.52 -3.73 1.54
C THR A 271 30.19 -3.38 0.09
N PHE A 272 30.24 -4.34 -0.83
CA PHE A 272 29.76 -4.15 -2.20
C PHE A 272 28.25 -3.83 -2.20
N LEU A 273 27.41 -4.64 -1.53
CA LEU A 273 25.98 -4.39 -1.41
C LEU A 273 25.70 -3.05 -0.74
N GLY A 274 26.44 -2.68 0.30
CA GLY A 274 26.35 -1.38 0.93
C GLY A 274 26.66 -0.22 -0.02
N ASN A 275 27.64 -0.36 -0.89
CA ASN A 275 28.00 0.67 -1.86
C ASN A 275 26.93 0.91 -2.93
N ILE A 276 26.21 -0.14 -3.35
CA ILE A 276 25.13 -0.03 -4.34
C ILE A 276 23.77 0.18 -3.69
N SER A 277 23.65 0.14 -2.35
CA SER A 277 22.39 0.03 -1.61
C SER A 277 21.36 1.09 -1.99
N TYR A 278 21.78 2.34 -2.20
CA TYR A 278 20.90 3.43 -2.59
C TYR A 278 20.29 3.20 -3.98
N SER A 279 21.12 2.97 -5.01
CA SER A 279 20.62 2.65 -6.35
C SER A 279 19.83 1.35 -6.36
N TRP A 280 20.22 0.36 -5.53
CA TRP A 280 19.48 -0.89 -5.41
C TRP A 280 18.10 -0.69 -4.78
N TYR A 281 18.01 0.14 -3.75
CA TYR A 281 16.74 0.53 -3.15
C TYR A 281 15.81 1.19 -4.17
N LEU A 282 16.32 2.02 -5.08
CA LEU A 282 15.50 2.68 -6.11
C LEU A 282 14.94 1.71 -7.16
N TRP A 283 15.68 0.66 -7.52
CA TRP A 283 15.33 -0.21 -8.63
C TRP A 283 14.69 -1.56 -8.26
N HIS A 284 14.90 -2.05 -7.03
CA HIS A 284 14.41 -3.39 -6.66
C HIS A 284 12.89 -3.48 -6.71
N TRP A 285 12.19 -2.53 -6.11
CA TRP A 285 10.75 -2.55 -6.00
C TRP A 285 10.03 -2.40 -7.34
N PRO A 286 10.35 -1.41 -8.20
CA PRO A 286 9.75 -1.34 -9.53
C PRO A 286 9.91 -2.63 -10.32
N LEU A 287 11.10 -3.22 -10.33
CA LEU A 287 11.35 -4.44 -11.10
C LEU A 287 10.59 -5.65 -10.54
N ILE A 288 10.47 -5.77 -9.22
CA ILE A 288 9.68 -6.82 -8.58
C ILE A 288 8.20 -6.65 -8.93
N VAL A 289 7.65 -5.44 -8.82
CA VAL A 289 6.24 -5.16 -9.17
C VAL A 289 5.97 -5.49 -10.64
N PHE A 290 6.84 -5.05 -11.54
CA PHE A 290 6.68 -5.38 -12.97
C PHE A 290 6.83 -6.88 -13.24
N ALA A 291 7.68 -7.59 -12.51
CA ALA A 291 7.80 -9.04 -12.65
C ALA A 291 6.51 -9.76 -12.23
N HIS A 292 5.87 -9.34 -11.14
CA HIS A 292 4.56 -9.84 -10.75
C HIS A 292 3.49 -9.57 -11.82
N ARG A 293 3.55 -8.39 -12.46
CA ARG A 293 2.60 -8.00 -13.48
C ARG A 293 2.78 -8.73 -14.80
N VAL A 294 4.02 -8.97 -15.19
CA VAL A 294 4.35 -9.61 -16.48
C VAL A 294 4.28 -11.14 -16.40
N PHE A 295 4.55 -11.71 -15.23
CA PHE A 295 4.61 -13.15 -14.99
C PHE A 295 3.74 -13.57 -13.79
N PRO A 296 2.42 -13.37 -13.85
CA PRO A 296 1.53 -13.62 -12.72
C PRO A 296 1.54 -15.08 -12.24
N ALA A 297 1.64 -16.04 -13.17
CA ALA A 297 1.74 -17.48 -12.85
C ALA A 297 3.04 -17.88 -12.12
N SER A 298 4.01 -16.96 -12.01
CA SER A 298 5.32 -17.23 -11.41
C SER A 298 5.50 -16.43 -10.11
N GLU A 299 4.63 -16.67 -9.12
CA GLU A 299 4.53 -15.89 -7.89
C GLU A 299 5.84 -15.73 -7.11
N LYS A 300 6.72 -16.72 -7.11
CA LYS A 300 7.99 -16.71 -6.35
C LYS A 300 9.22 -16.53 -7.21
N ILE A 301 9.25 -17.17 -8.39
CA ILE A 301 10.47 -17.21 -9.22
C ILE A 301 10.68 -15.88 -9.94
N ALA A 302 9.65 -15.30 -10.56
CA ALA A 302 9.80 -14.06 -11.32
C ALA A 302 10.22 -12.87 -10.43
N PRO A 303 9.62 -12.64 -9.23
CA PRO A 303 10.08 -11.62 -8.31
C PRO A 303 11.52 -11.84 -7.82
N LEU A 304 11.91 -13.09 -7.57
CA LEU A 304 13.29 -13.40 -7.15
C LEU A 304 14.29 -13.10 -8.27
N VAL A 305 13.99 -13.48 -9.50
CA VAL A 305 14.81 -13.15 -10.69
C VAL A 305 14.90 -11.64 -10.87
N ALA A 306 13.77 -10.92 -10.74
CA ALA A 306 13.74 -9.46 -10.81
C ALA A 306 14.59 -8.80 -9.70
N ALA A 307 14.54 -9.33 -8.49
CA ALA A 307 15.37 -8.87 -7.38
C ALA A 307 16.87 -9.07 -7.66
N LEU A 308 17.26 -10.18 -8.28
CA LEU A 308 18.65 -10.43 -8.71
C LEU A 308 19.05 -9.48 -9.86
N LEU A 309 18.20 -9.32 -10.88
CA LEU A 309 18.45 -8.40 -11.99
C LEU A 309 18.56 -6.94 -11.49
N SER A 310 17.81 -6.57 -10.46
CA SER A 310 17.87 -5.23 -9.88
C SER A 310 19.26 -4.86 -9.35
N VAL A 311 20.08 -5.84 -8.94
CA VAL A 311 21.49 -5.62 -8.55
C VAL A 311 22.32 -5.12 -9.75
N ALA A 312 22.14 -5.72 -10.92
CA ALA A 312 22.84 -5.32 -12.13
C ALA A 312 22.41 -3.91 -12.57
N VAL A 313 21.10 -3.64 -12.55
CA VAL A 313 20.54 -2.31 -12.89
C VAL A 313 21.03 -1.25 -11.89
N ALA A 314 21.05 -1.57 -10.60
CA ALA A 314 21.57 -0.70 -9.56
C ALA A 314 23.07 -0.39 -9.74
N TYR A 315 23.86 -1.40 -10.06
CA TYR A 315 25.29 -1.22 -10.34
C TYR A 315 25.50 -0.34 -11.58
N PHE A 316 24.72 -0.53 -12.63
CA PHE A 316 24.74 0.32 -13.82
C PHE A 316 24.38 1.76 -13.47
N SER A 317 23.28 1.97 -12.74
CA SER A 317 22.83 3.28 -12.26
C SER A 317 23.90 4.00 -11.45
N LEU A 318 24.50 3.30 -10.47
CA LEU A 318 25.60 3.84 -9.67
C LEU A 318 26.79 4.25 -10.53
N ARG A 319 27.21 3.38 -11.46
CA ARG A 319 28.44 3.59 -12.23
C ARG A 319 28.29 4.63 -13.33
N ARG A 320 27.15 4.68 -14.02
CA ARG A 320 26.93 5.49 -15.20
C ARG A 320 26.18 6.80 -14.94
N ILE A 321 25.36 6.85 -13.90
CA ILE A 321 24.54 8.03 -13.59
C ILE A 321 25.04 8.69 -12.30
N GLU A 322 25.03 7.98 -11.17
CA GLU A 322 25.32 8.58 -9.88
C GLU A 322 26.77 9.03 -9.74
N ASN A 323 27.73 8.12 -9.93
CA ASN A 323 29.15 8.41 -9.69
C ASN A 323 29.72 9.51 -10.60
N PRO A 324 29.44 9.56 -11.92
CA PRO A 324 29.94 10.63 -12.78
C PRO A 324 29.46 12.02 -12.33
N ILE A 325 28.18 12.15 -11.96
CA ILE A 325 27.60 13.41 -11.51
C ILE A 325 28.09 13.77 -10.12
N ARG A 326 28.13 12.82 -9.19
CA ARG A 326 28.55 13.02 -7.80
C ARG A 326 30.00 13.49 -7.71
N ARG A 327 30.88 12.92 -8.52
CA ARG A 327 32.32 13.22 -8.50
C ARG A 327 32.70 14.41 -9.37
N ASN A 328 31.78 14.95 -10.14
CA ASN A 328 32.08 16.10 -11.00
C ASN A 328 32.23 17.35 -10.14
N GLU A 329 33.46 17.85 -10.09
CA GLU A 329 33.82 19.04 -9.33
C GLU A 329 33.39 20.36 -10.00
N GLU A 330 33.15 20.34 -11.32
CA GLU A 330 32.67 21.51 -12.05
C GLU A 330 31.20 21.85 -11.77
N LEU A 331 30.42 20.87 -11.25
CA LEU A 331 29.05 21.06 -10.83
C LEU A 331 28.99 21.77 -9.47
N ARG A 332 29.15 23.12 -9.52
CA ARG A 332 29.06 24.00 -8.34
C ARG A 332 28.17 25.21 -8.64
N GLY A 333 27.63 25.84 -7.59
CA GLY A 333 26.82 27.05 -7.71
C GLY A 333 25.63 26.89 -8.66
N LYS A 334 25.49 27.79 -9.62
CA LYS A 334 24.39 27.82 -10.60
C LYS A 334 24.25 26.52 -11.42
N ARG A 335 25.35 25.78 -11.66
CA ARG A 335 25.32 24.51 -12.40
C ARG A 335 24.58 23.41 -11.60
N VAL A 336 24.73 23.40 -10.27
CA VAL A 336 23.98 22.48 -9.40
C VAL A 336 22.47 22.81 -9.38
N ILE A 337 22.15 24.12 -9.40
CA ILE A 337 20.73 24.54 -9.46
C ILE A 337 20.13 24.12 -10.81
N ARG A 338 20.84 24.29 -11.92
CA ARG A 338 20.38 23.79 -13.23
C ARG A 338 20.17 22.25 -13.21
N LEU A 339 21.12 21.52 -12.61
CA LEU A 339 20.96 20.07 -12.44
C LEU A 339 19.68 19.73 -11.66
N ALA A 340 19.44 20.42 -10.55
CA ALA A 340 18.22 20.21 -9.76
C ALA A 340 16.94 20.49 -10.58
N VAL A 341 16.92 21.61 -11.32
CA VAL A 341 15.78 21.95 -12.20
C VAL A 341 15.57 20.88 -13.26
N VAL A 342 16.62 20.40 -13.92
CA VAL A 342 16.52 19.33 -14.92
C VAL A 342 16.00 18.05 -14.27
N CYS A 343 16.55 17.65 -13.11
CA CYS A 343 16.12 16.44 -12.41
C CYS A 343 14.66 16.50 -11.94
N ILE A 344 14.13 17.69 -11.66
CA ILE A 344 12.72 17.89 -11.30
C ILE A 344 11.85 17.95 -12.55
N ALA A 345 12.24 18.71 -13.56
CA ALA A 345 11.44 18.91 -14.76
C ALA A 345 11.30 17.63 -15.61
N THR A 346 12.33 16.77 -15.65
CA THR A 346 12.33 15.55 -16.47
C THR A 346 11.23 14.56 -16.05
N PRO A 347 11.11 14.11 -14.77
CA PRO A 347 10.04 13.19 -14.38
C PRO A 347 8.64 13.83 -14.48
N LEU A 348 8.51 15.15 -14.29
CA LEU A 348 7.25 15.86 -14.48
C LEU A 348 6.82 15.86 -15.95
N ALA A 349 7.74 16.20 -16.87
CA ALA A 349 7.46 16.18 -18.30
C ALA A 349 7.13 14.75 -18.78
N PHE A 350 7.87 13.75 -18.28
CA PHE A 350 7.62 12.35 -18.62
C PHE A 350 6.27 11.87 -18.07
N SER A 351 5.91 12.30 -16.85
CA SER A 351 4.59 12.03 -16.25
C SER A 351 3.44 12.57 -17.10
N LEU A 352 3.58 13.79 -17.64
CA LEU A 352 2.62 14.36 -18.58
C LEU A 352 2.51 13.53 -19.86
N GLY A 353 3.66 13.10 -20.42
CA GLY A 353 3.70 12.24 -21.59
C GLY A 353 2.97 10.91 -21.37
N VAL A 354 3.24 10.23 -20.24
CA VAL A 354 2.55 8.97 -19.89
C VAL A 354 1.06 9.20 -19.70
N GLN A 355 0.66 10.29 -19.05
CA GLN A 355 -0.76 10.63 -18.88
C GLN A 355 -1.46 10.85 -20.23
N MET A 356 -0.83 11.56 -21.16
CA MET A 356 -1.35 11.73 -22.51
C MET A 356 -1.48 10.39 -23.26
N LEU A 357 -0.46 9.54 -23.17
CA LEU A 357 -0.49 8.21 -23.78
C LEU A 357 -1.55 7.31 -23.15
N SER A 358 -1.77 7.39 -21.83
CA SER A 358 -2.83 6.63 -21.18
C SER A 358 -4.22 7.03 -21.64
N THR A 359 -4.43 8.30 -22.05
CA THR A 359 -5.72 8.74 -22.61
C THR A 359 -6.00 8.15 -23.99
N THR A 360 -4.98 7.78 -24.75
CA THR A 360 -5.13 7.16 -26.08
C THR A 360 -5.22 5.63 -26.01
N GLY A 361 -4.94 5.02 -24.82
CA GLY A 361 -5.00 3.58 -24.60
C GLY A 361 -3.95 2.75 -25.36
N LEU A 362 -3.03 3.39 -26.12
CA LEU A 362 -1.93 2.73 -26.87
C LEU A 362 -2.39 1.47 -27.64
N GLY A 363 -3.41 1.60 -28.48
CA GLY A 363 -3.95 0.48 -29.28
C GLY A 363 -5.04 -0.34 -28.57
N LEU A 364 -5.33 -0.05 -27.30
CA LEU A 364 -6.46 -0.62 -26.55
C LEU A 364 -7.69 0.32 -26.56
N THR A 365 -7.76 1.27 -27.50
CA THR A 365 -8.80 2.29 -27.55
C THR A 365 -10.19 1.68 -27.75
N GLU A 366 -10.31 0.59 -28.49
CA GLU A 366 -11.56 -0.14 -28.67
C GLU A 366 -12.04 -0.76 -27.36
N LEU A 367 -11.13 -1.37 -26.58
CA LEU A 367 -11.42 -1.90 -25.26
C LEU A 367 -11.83 -0.80 -24.29
N ARG A 368 -11.16 0.36 -24.34
CA ARG A 368 -11.51 1.52 -23.49
C ARG A 368 -12.87 2.09 -23.79
N ASN A 369 -13.30 2.12 -25.04
CA ASN A 369 -14.58 2.65 -25.48
C ASN A 369 -15.73 1.66 -25.29
N ASN A 370 -15.43 0.38 -25.02
CA ASN A 370 -16.44 -0.62 -24.74
C ASN A 370 -17.02 -0.37 -23.33
N SER A 371 -18.30 0.00 -23.27
CA SER A 371 -19.00 0.27 -22.01
C SER A 371 -19.04 -0.92 -21.05
N THR A 372 -18.95 -2.15 -21.57
CA THR A 372 -19.01 -3.39 -20.79
C THR A 372 -17.74 -3.69 -20.02
N ILE A 373 -16.59 -3.10 -20.40
CA ILE A 373 -15.28 -3.28 -19.73
C ILE A 373 -15.09 -2.26 -18.59
N ARG A 374 -15.99 -1.31 -18.46
CA ARG A 374 -15.96 -0.35 -17.34
C ARG A 374 -16.25 -1.08 -16.01
N ALA A 375 -15.73 -0.53 -14.93
CA ALA A 375 -16.14 -0.95 -13.61
C ALA A 375 -17.66 -0.87 -13.46
N SER A 376 -18.26 -1.85 -12.81
CA SER A 376 -19.72 -2.02 -12.66
C SER A 376 -20.47 -0.79 -12.12
N TYR A 377 -19.89 0.19 -11.54
CA TYR A 377 -20.54 1.39 -11.02
C TYR A 377 -20.56 2.59 -11.99
N SER A 378 -20.32 2.39 -13.29
CA SER A 378 -20.10 3.51 -14.22
C SER A 378 -21.32 4.42 -14.42
N GLU A 379 -22.53 3.90 -14.28
CA GLU A 379 -23.76 4.66 -14.37
C GLU A 379 -24.25 5.21 -13.02
N MET A 380 -23.75 4.61 -11.92
CA MET A 380 -24.08 4.97 -10.53
C MET A 380 -23.00 5.81 -9.85
N ARG A 381 -22.16 6.51 -10.60
CA ARG A 381 -21.02 7.31 -10.07
C ARG A 381 -21.41 8.33 -9.01
N ASN A 382 -22.63 8.81 -9.05
CA ASN A 382 -23.14 9.79 -8.10
C ASN A 382 -23.53 9.15 -6.75
N CYS A 383 -23.56 7.82 -6.67
CA CYS A 383 -23.88 7.06 -5.45
C CYS A 383 -22.66 6.61 -4.64
N GLN A 384 -21.47 7.01 -5.05
CA GLN A 384 -20.27 6.77 -4.26
C GLN A 384 -20.23 7.77 -3.09
N PHE A 385 -20.43 7.30 -1.88
CA PHE A 385 -20.16 8.10 -0.69
C PHE A 385 -18.65 8.30 -0.59
N GLY A 386 -18.22 9.46 -1.09
CA GLY A 386 -16.83 9.87 -1.02
C GLY A 386 -16.41 10.14 0.42
N THR A 387 -15.13 10.15 0.64
CA THR A 387 -14.42 10.49 1.88
C THR A 387 -14.64 11.92 2.38
N THR A 388 -15.40 12.74 1.66
CA THR A 388 -15.81 14.10 2.07
C THR A 388 -17.33 14.17 2.19
N ILE A 389 -17.78 14.48 3.38
CA ILE A 389 -19.14 14.52 3.88
C ILE A 389 -20.09 15.42 3.05
N ASP A 390 -19.59 16.30 2.20
CA ASP A 390 -20.35 17.38 1.55
C ASP A 390 -20.83 17.09 0.11
N GLN A 391 -20.59 15.93 -0.44
CA GLN A 391 -21.02 15.60 -1.81
C GLN A 391 -21.98 14.40 -1.86
N GLN A 392 -23.05 14.46 -1.11
CA GLN A 392 -24.22 13.63 -1.32
C GLN A 392 -25.06 14.25 -2.43
N SER A 393 -25.12 13.64 -3.61
CA SER A 393 -26.20 14.00 -4.55
C SER A 393 -27.48 13.29 -4.09
N ASP A 394 -28.55 14.04 -3.94
CA ASP A 394 -29.90 13.55 -3.63
C ASP A 394 -30.42 12.53 -4.67
N GLU A 395 -29.74 12.38 -5.79
CA GLU A 395 -30.05 11.44 -6.87
C GLU A 395 -29.80 9.96 -6.54
N CYS A 396 -28.97 9.66 -5.52
CA CYS A 396 -28.77 8.30 -5.04
C CYS A 396 -29.96 7.69 -4.28
N GLU A 397 -30.91 8.52 -3.86
CA GLU A 397 -32.07 8.10 -3.05
C GLU A 397 -33.23 7.59 -3.89
N LYS A 398 -33.25 7.84 -5.19
CA LYS A 398 -34.42 7.51 -6.02
C LYS A 398 -34.17 6.28 -6.86
N SER A 399 -35.00 5.26 -6.64
CA SER A 399 -35.10 4.13 -7.54
C SER A 399 -35.47 4.59 -8.94
N ILE A 400 -34.68 4.15 -9.90
CA ILE A 400 -34.90 4.47 -11.31
C ILE A 400 -35.96 3.52 -11.91
N PHE A 401 -36.34 2.43 -11.22
CA PHE A 401 -37.13 1.31 -11.75
C PHE A 401 -38.22 0.86 -10.78
N GLY A 402 -39.31 0.32 -11.32
CA GLY A 402 -40.33 -0.40 -10.60
C GLY A 402 -41.54 0.44 -10.17
N THR A 403 -42.72 -0.15 -10.34
CA THR A 403 -44.03 0.43 -9.96
C THR A 403 -44.50 -0.10 -8.61
N LYS A 404 -43.91 -1.18 -8.10
CA LYS A 404 -44.24 -1.83 -6.83
C LYS A 404 -43.57 -1.14 -5.65
N ASN A 405 -44.32 -1.04 -4.56
CA ASN A 405 -43.80 -0.50 -3.28
C ASN A 405 -42.84 -1.50 -2.57
N ARG A 406 -41.92 -2.10 -3.33
CA ARG A 406 -40.92 -3.08 -2.84
C ARG A 406 -39.56 -2.67 -3.31
N THR A 407 -38.61 -2.55 -2.39
CA THR A 407 -37.26 -2.10 -2.67
C THR A 407 -36.23 -3.22 -2.43
N ILE A 408 -35.31 -3.41 -3.35
CA ILE A 408 -34.04 -4.12 -3.12
C ILE A 408 -32.98 -3.07 -2.82
N MET A 409 -32.33 -3.18 -1.67
CA MET A 409 -31.24 -2.28 -1.29
C MET A 409 -29.93 -3.04 -1.23
N LEU A 410 -28.94 -2.58 -2.01
CA LEU A 410 -27.56 -3.12 -2.01
C LEU A 410 -26.68 -2.27 -1.09
N VAL A 411 -25.98 -2.95 -0.17
CA VAL A 411 -25.12 -2.30 0.82
C VAL A 411 -23.79 -3.04 0.97
N GLY A 412 -22.71 -2.32 1.29
CA GLY A 412 -21.39 -2.92 1.49
C GLY A 412 -20.22 -1.97 1.30
N ASP A 413 -19.07 -2.56 0.99
CA ASP A 413 -17.87 -1.84 0.61
C ASP A 413 -17.75 -1.67 -0.93
N SER A 414 -16.53 -1.55 -1.45
CA SER A 414 -16.31 -1.49 -2.91
C SER A 414 -16.79 -2.74 -3.66
N GLY A 415 -16.90 -3.88 -2.96
CA GLY A 415 -17.49 -5.09 -3.52
C GLY A 415 -18.96 -4.90 -3.88
N ALA A 416 -19.74 -4.23 -3.03
CA ALA A 416 -21.13 -3.91 -3.34
C ALA A 416 -21.22 -3.06 -4.63
N SER A 417 -20.31 -2.09 -4.79
CA SER A 417 -20.30 -1.31 -6.03
C SER A 417 -20.06 -2.17 -7.28
N ALA A 418 -19.24 -3.22 -7.18
CA ALA A 418 -18.96 -4.14 -8.28
C ALA A 418 -20.14 -5.02 -8.68
N PHE A 419 -21.15 -5.15 -7.83
CA PHE A 419 -22.38 -5.89 -8.10
C PHE A 419 -23.60 -5.00 -8.39
N SER A 420 -23.42 -3.67 -8.39
CA SER A 420 -24.55 -2.73 -8.52
C SER A 420 -25.33 -2.89 -9.82
N ASP A 421 -24.66 -3.13 -10.97
CA ASP A 421 -25.36 -3.34 -12.24
C ASP A 421 -26.19 -4.64 -12.25
N ALA A 422 -25.67 -5.71 -11.65
CA ALA A 422 -26.41 -6.97 -11.54
C ALA A 422 -27.65 -6.83 -10.65
N VAL A 423 -27.50 -6.23 -9.47
CA VAL A 423 -28.62 -6.07 -8.53
C VAL A 423 -29.64 -5.08 -9.07
N ALA A 424 -29.21 -4.01 -9.74
CA ALA A 424 -30.10 -3.09 -10.42
C ALA A 424 -30.89 -3.77 -11.55
N GLN A 425 -30.25 -4.65 -12.34
CA GLN A 425 -30.91 -5.40 -13.40
C GLN A 425 -31.93 -6.39 -12.81
N VAL A 426 -31.56 -7.11 -11.74
CA VAL A 426 -32.50 -8.00 -11.01
C VAL A 426 -33.71 -7.23 -10.50
N ALA A 427 -33.50 -6.05 -9.93
CA ALA A 427 -34.60 -5.20 -9.46
C ALA A 427 -35.51 -4.79 -10.62
N LYS A 428 -34.94 -4.35 -11.75
CA LYS A 428 -35.68 -3.97 -12.95
C LYS A 428 -36.51 -5.13 -13.51
N ASP A 429 -35.90 -6.31 -13.68
CA ASP A 429 -36.56 -7.46 -14.30
C ASP A 429 -37.70 -8.03 -13.44
N ASN A 430 -37.67 -7.78 -12.13
CA ASN A 430 -38.67 -8.28 -11.16
C ASN A 430 -39.58 -7.16 -10.62
N ASP A 431 -39.55 -5.98 -11.23
CA ASP A 431 -40.39 -4.82 -10.88
C ASP A 431 -40.23 -4.36 -9.42
N PHE A 432 -38.97 -4.37 -8.91
CA PHE A 432 -38.58 -3.77 -7.65
C PHE A 432 -37.99 -2.39 -7.87
N GLN A 433 -38.08 -1.55 -6.86
CA GLN A 433 -37.25 -0.36 -6.74
C GLN A 433 -35.83 -0.77 -6.35
N PHE A 434 -34.81 -0.03 -6.77
CA PHE A 434 -33.42 -0.26 -6.42
C PHE A 434 -32.86 0.92 -5.63
N ALA A 435 -32.20 0.59 -4.52
CA ALA A 435 -31.40 1.55 -3.76
C ALA A 435 -30.02 0.97 -3.49
N THR A 436 -29.02 1.80 -3.33
CA THR A 436 -27.68 1.35 -2.98
C THR A 436 -26.99 2.31 -2.02
N PHE A 437 -26.22 1.73 -1.11
CA PHE A 437 -25.32 2.47 -0.23
C PHE A 437 -24.04 1.69 -0.03
N TYR A 438 -22.91 2.21 -0.46
CA TYR A 438 -21.61 1.56 -0.24
C TYR A 438 -20.54 2.57 0.12
N ALA A 439 -19.56 2.12 0.91
CA ALA A 439 -18.41 2.93 1.31
C ALA A 439 -17.12 2.14 1.07
N ASN A 440 -16.28 2.61 0.14
CA ASN A 440 -15.05 1.93 -0.24
C ASN A 440 -14.14 1.67 0.97
N GLY A 441 -13.74 0.40 1.15
CA GLY A 441 -12.88 -0.03 2.26
C GLY A 441 -13.54 0.00 3.63
N CYS A 442 -14.88 0.14 3.70
CA CYS A 442 -15.65 0.06 4.93
C CYS A 442 -16.66 -1.08 4.83
N PRO A 443 -16.36 -2.26 5.40
CA PRO A 443 -17.29 -3.39 5.38
C PRO A 443 -18.50 -3.09 6.24
N ILE A 444 -19.62 -3.73 5.93
CA ILE A 444 -20.76 -3.76 6.84
C ILE A 444 -20.41 -4.60 8.05
N THR A 445 -20.39 -3.97 9.20
CA THR A 445 -20.04 -4.59 10.46
C THR A 445 -20.89 -4.01 11.58
N TYR A 446 -21.11 -4.77 12.65
CA TYR A 446 -21.91 -4.30 13.81
C TYR A 446 -21.22 -3.13 14.52
N GLN A 447 -19.90 -3.20 14.59
CA GLN A 447 -19.03 -2.11 15.03
C GLN A 447 -17.86 -1.96 14.04
N PRO A 448 -17.24 -0.78 13.94
CA PRO A 448 -16.08 -0.61 13.08
C PRO A 448 -15.00 -1.61 13.45
N LEU A 449 -14.74 -2.58 12.59
CA LEU A 449 -13.66 -3.56 12.74
C LEU A 449 -12.31 -3.01 12.27
N THR A 450 -12.31 -1.82 11.68
CA THR A 450 -11.11 -1.17 11.17
C THR A 450 -10.95 0.23 11.80
N TYR A 451 -9.74 0.74 11.87
CA TYR A 451 -9.46 2.07 12.42
C TYR A 451 -9.97 3.26 11.61
N ARG A 452 -10.64 3.01 10.52
CA ARG A 452 -11.19 4.10 9.73
C ARG A 452 -12.35 4.75 10.49
N ILE A 453 -12.11 5.96 11.00
CA ILE A 453 -13.14 6.77 11.69
C ILE A 453 -14.36 6.99 10.79
N ASP A 454 -14.11 7.19 9.49
CA ASP A 454 -15.16 7.35 8.48
C ASP A 454 -16.04 6.10 8.33
N CYS A 455 -15.54 4.89 8.60
CA CYS A 455 -16.36 3.67 8.56
C CYS A 455 -17.45 3.66 9.63
N ALA A 456 -17.17 4.15 10.82
CA ALA A 456 -18.19 4.26 11.88
C ALA A 456 -19.31 5.23 11.48
N GLU A 457 -18.95 6.37 10.92
CA GLU A 457 -19.92 7.38 10.45
C GLU A 457 -20.70 6.86 9.24
N ASN A 458 -20.02 6.24 8.27
CA ASN A 458 -20.66 5.66 7.10
C ASN A 458 -21.62 4.54 7.49
N PHE A 459 -21.25 3.70 8.47
CA PHE A 459 -22.14 2.66 9.00
C PHE A 459 -23.39 3.25 9.66
N ALA A 460 -23.25 4.32 10.46
CA ALA A 460 -24.37 5.00 11.08
C ALA A 460 -25.33 5.60 10.03
N LYS A 461 -24.79 6.23 8.98
CA LYS A 461 -25.57 6.76 7.83
C LYS A 461 -26.28 5.64 7.08
N MET A 462 -25.57 4.56 6.76
CA MET A 462 -26.15 3.39 6.10
C MET A 462 -27.30 2.79 6.91
N ARG A 463 -27.11 2.62 8.23
CA ARG A 463 -28.16 2.15 9.14
C ARG A 463 -29.39 3.05 9.12
N SER A 464 -29.18 4.36 9.13
CA SER A 464 -30.26 5.34 9.01
C SER A 464 -31.02 5.18 7.69
N LYS A 465 -30.29 4.99 6.58
CA LYS A 465 -30.90 4.81 5.26
C LYS A 465 -31.63 3.46 5.12
N ILE A 466 -31.10 2.38 5.66
CA ILE A 466 -31.81 1.08 5.70
C ILE A 466 -33.15 1.23 6.44
N ASN A 467 -33.16 1.91 7.59
CA ASN A 467 -34.38 2.14 8.36
C ASN A 467 -35.38 3.08 7.67
N GLU A 468 -34.89 4.06 6.92
CA GLU A 468 -35.71 5.01 6.15
C GLU A 468 -36.36 4.34 4.94
N ILE A 469 -35.60 3.53 4.20
CA ILE A 469 -36.07 2.86 2.97
C ILE A 469 -36.92 1.63 3.29
N ASP A 470 -36.68 0.97 4.42
CA ASP A 470 -37.31 -0.29 4.84
C ASP A 470 -37.36 -1.31 3.69
N PRO A 471 -36.20 -1.78 3.20
CA PRO A 471 -36.14 -2.59 1.99
C PRO A 471 -36.80 -3.95 2.19
N SER A 472 -37.52 -4.43 1.18
CA SER A 472 -38.09 -5.78 1.14
C SER A 472 -37.02 -6.87 1.11
N VAL A 473 -35.88 -6.56 0.46
CA VAL A 473 -34.68 -7.39 0.41
C VAL A 473 -33.46 -6.51 0.60
N LEU A 474 -32.65 -6.84 1.59
CA LEU A 474 -31.33 -6.23 1.82
C LEU A 474 -30.26 -7.13 1.20
N VAL A 475 -29.52 -6.64 0.23
CA VAL A 475 -28.39 -7.33 -0.39
C VAL A 475 -27.10 -6.81 0.24
N VAL A 476 -26.30 -7.70 0.80
CA VAL A 476 -25.03 -7.35 1.46
C VAL A 476 -23.87 -7.97 0.70
N MET A 477 -22.87 -7.16 0.36
CA MET A 477 -21.63 -7.65 -0.26
C MET A 477 -20.42 -6.90 0.29
N ASN A 478 -19.43 -7.65 0.79
CA ASN A 478 -18.16 -7.16 1.27
C ASN A 478 -16.99 -7.93 0.63
N MET A 479 -15.88 -7.27 0.36
CA MET A 479 -14.60 -7.89 -0.01
C MET A 479 -13.90 -8.42 1.26
N SER A 480 -14.44 -9.49 1.82
CA SER A 480 -14.10 -10.00 3.16
C SER A 480 -12.65 -10.48 3.33
N ASP A 481 -12.02 -10.98 2.26
CA ASP A 481 -10.61 -11.41 2.29
C ASP A 481 -9.65 -10.29 2.68
N LEU A 482 -9.97 -9.06 2.31
CA LEU A 482 -9.17 -7.90 2.63
C LEU A 482 -9.03 -7.65 4.12
N TYR A 483 -10.09 -7.96 4.84
CA TYR A 483 -10.18 -7.71 6.28
C TYR A 483 -9.63 -8.90 7.07
N VAL A 484 -9.84 -10.11 6.58
CA VAL A 484 -9.41 -11.34 7.26
C VAL A 484 -7.92 -11.66 6.98
N ASP A 485 -7.43 -11.37 5.78
CA ASP A 485 -6.03 -11.66 5.42
C ASP A 485 -5.03 -10.65 6.00
N GLY A 486 -5.51 -9.50 6.47
CA GLY A 486 -4.65 -8.44 7.01
C GLY A 486 -3.62 -7.91 5.98
N SER A 487 -3.84 -8.18 4.70
CA SER A 487 -2.89 -7.92 3.61
C SER A 487 -2.65 -6.44 3.33
N GLY A 488 -3.24 -5.54 4.13
CA GLY A 488 -3.09 -4.12 3.95
C GLY A 488 -2.95 -3.30 5.22
N LEU A 489 -2.08 -2.31 5.15
CA LEU A 489 -1.93 -1.29 6.17
C LEU A 489 -3.28 -0.61 6.46
N GLY A 490 -3.76 -0.75 7.70
CA GLY A 490 -5.01 -0.13 8.17
C GLY A 490 -6.29 -0.96 7.98
N ALA A 491 -6.19 -2.20 7.48
CA ALA A 491 -7.34 -3.11 7.36
C ALA A 491 -7.32 -4.25 8.38
N ILE A 492 -6.45 -4.21 9.38
CA ILE A 492 -6.41 -5.22 10.44
C ILE A 492 -7.72 -5.18 11.21
N ILE A 493 -8.44 -6.29 11.19
CA ILE A 493 -9.64 -6.50 11.99
C ILE A 493 -9.28 -6.45 13.48
N ARG A 494 -10.16 -5.81 14.24
CA ARG A 494 -10.05 -5.69 15.70
C ARG A 494 -11.26 -6.26 16.40
N ASP A 495 -11.05 -6.67 17.64
CA ASP A 495 -12.13 -6.98 18.55
C ASP A 495 -12.87 -5.71 19.03
N PHE A 496 -13.93 -5.90 19.81
CA PHE A 496 -14.72 -4.79 20.37
C PHE A 496 -13.98 -3.92 21.40
N ASN A 497 -12.82 -4.37 21.88
CA ASN A 497 -11.95 -3.63 22.79
C ASN A 497 -10.86 -2.87 22.03
N GLY A 498 -10.84 -2.97 20.70
CA GLY A 498 -9.84 -2.34 19.85
C GLY A 498 -8.54 -3.14 19.71
N THR A 499 -8.49 -4.41 20.17
CA THR A 499 -7.32 -5.27 20.04
C THR A 499 -7.24 -5.83 18.63
N ALA A 500 -6.10 -5.66 17.97
CA ALA A 500 -5.88 -6.19 16.63
C ALA A 500 -5.82 -7.73 16.63
N ALA A 501 -6.37 -8.36 15.60
CA ALA A 501 -6.18 -9.78 15.38
C ALA A 501 -4.70 -10.12 15.22
N LYS A 502 -4.26 -11.23 15.79
CA LYS A 502 -2.86 -11.68 15.76
C LYS A 502 -2.51 -12.43 14.49
N ASP A 503 -3.50 -13.05 13.89
CA ASP A 503 -3.37 -13.81 12.66
C ASP A 503 -4.72 -13.86 11.91
N ARG A 504 -4.73 -14.48 10.73
CA ARG A 504 -5.92 -14.61 9.89
C ARG A 504 -7.03 -15.48 10.53
N TYR A 505 -6.72 -16.39 11.43
CA TYR A 505 -7.71 -17.22 12.08
C TYR A 505 -8.46 -16.42 13.15
N GLU A 506 -7.74 -15.66 13.98
CA GLU A 506 -8.35 -14.72 14.93
C GLU A 506 -9.13 -13.62 14.20
N ALA A 507 -8.63 -13.15 13.06
CA ALA A 507 -9.35 -12.22 12.19
C ALA A 507 -10.66 -12.81 11.66
N LEU A 508 -10.66 -14.08 11.27
CA LEU A 508 -11.88 -14.78 10.85
C LEU A 508 -12.87 -14.92 12.00
N ASP A 509 -12.40 -15.24 13.22
CA ASP A 509 -13.25 -15.31 14.40
C ASP A 509 -13.92 -13.97 14.70
N PHE A 510 -13.18 -12.86 14.58
CA PHE A 510 -13.74 -11.50 14.74
C PHE A 510 -14.75 -11.18 13.64
N TRP A 511 -14.48 -11.59 12.40
CA TRP A 511 -15.41 -11.45 11.28
C TRP A 511 -16.73 -12.18 11.52
N VAL A 512 -16.66 -13.45 11.91
CA VAL A 512 -17.83 -14.29 12.22
C VAL A 512 -18.60 -13.75 13.43
N LEU A 513 -17.90 -13.31 14.48
CA LEU A 513 -18.52 -12.70 15.66
C LEU A 513 -19.29 -11.44 15.28
N ASN A 514 -18.72 -10.63 14.42
CA ASN A 514 -19.35 -9.41 13.94
C ASN A 514 -20.63 -9.69 13.14
N TRP A 515 -20.60 -10.68 12.25
CA TRP A 515 -21.79 -11.16 11.57
C TRP A 515 -22.86 -11.63 12.57
N ASN A 516 -22.50 -12.42 13.59
CA ASN A 516 -23.44 -12.87 14.62
C ASN A 516 -24.15 -11.71 15.34
N LEU A 517 -23.42 -10.63 15.59
CA LEU A 517 -23.99 -9.44 16.24
C LEU A 517 -24.87 -8.63 15.28
N LEU A 518 -24.45 -8.49 14.02
CA LEU A 518 -25.26 -7.87 12.98
C LEU A 518 -26.61 -8.58 12.81
N LEU A 519 -26.58 -9.91 12.73
CA LEU A 519 -27.77 -10.74 12.56
C LEU A 519 -28.76 -10.64 13.73
N LYS A 520 -28.27 -10.33 14.93
CA LYS A 520 -29.10 -10.05 16.12
C LYS A 520 -29.58 -8.61 16.22
N SER A 521 -29.09 -7.73 15.34
CA SER A 521 -29.45 -6.31 15.34
C SER A 521 -30.73 -6.04 14.55
N ASP A 522 -31.33 -4.87 14.79
CA ASP A 522 -32.55 -4.44 14.10
C ASP A 522 -32.39 -4.21 12.59
N ILE A 523 -31.16 -4.12 12.09
CA ILE A 523 -30.84 -3.89 10.68
C ILE A 523 -31.27 -5.08 9.80
N PHE A 524 -31.20 -6.31 10.32
CA PHE A 524 -31.46 -7.55 9.60
C PHE A 524 -32.87 -8.13 9.86
N LYS A 525 -33.86 -7.27 10.14
CA LYS A 525 -35.27 -7.68 10.18
C LYS A 525 -35.82 -8.04 8.81
N ALA A 526 -35.27 -7.43 7.75
CA ALA A 526 -35.61 -7.71 6.37
C ALA A 526 -35.12 -9.11 5.92
N LYS A 527 -35.58 -9.56 4.77
CA LYS A 527 -34.99 -10.68 4.05
C LYS A 527 -33.61 -10.27 3.53
N VAL A 528 -32.58 -11.05 3.80
CA VAL A 528 -31.20 -10.68 3.50
C VAL A 528 -30.61 -11.65 2.49
N LEU A 529 -30.04 -11.12 1.41
CA LEU A 529 -29.16 -11.85 0.51
C LEU A 529 -27.71 -11.44 0.79
N VAL A 530 -26.89 -12.40 1.20
CA VAL A 530 -25.43 -12.20 1.30
C VAL A 530 -24.79 -12.68 0.00
N ILE A 531 -24.18 -11.75 -0.72
CA ILE A 531 -23.33 -12.09 -1.85
C ILE A 531 -21.91 -12.28 -1.30
N GLN A 532 -21.38 -13.49 -1.44
CA GLN A 532 -20.02 -13.81 -1.02
C GLN A 532 -19.02 -13.19 -1.98
N GLN A 533 -17.78 -13.06 -1.53
CA GLN A 533 -16.72 -12.52 -2.34
C GLN A 533 -16.48 -13.38 -3.60
N PRO A 534 -16.36 -12.78 -4.79
CA PRO A 534 -15.98 -13.52 -5.99
C PRO A 534 -14.57 -14.10 -5.86
N PRO A 535 -14.25 -15.19 -6.58
CA PRO A 535 -12.88 -15.66 -6.69
C PRO A 535 -11.96 -14.52 -7.11
N LEU A 536 -10.75 -14.49 -6.57
CA LEU A 536 -9.77 -13.49 -7.00
C LEU A 536 -9.34 -13.80 -8.43
N SER A 537 -9.32 -12.77 -9.27
CA SER A 537 -8.79 -12.90 -10.62
C SER A 537 -7.27 -12.93 -10.56
N ALA A 538 -6.67 -13.92 -11.22
CA ALA A 538 -5.25 -13.85 -11.56
C ALA A 538 -4.98 -12.91 -12.74
N MET A 539 -6.00 -12.20 -13.25
CA MET A 539 -5.86 -11.19 -14.30
C MET A 539 -4.98 -10.01 -13.84
N ARG A 540 -3.79 -10.36 -13.46
CA ARG A 540 -2.60 -9.53 -13.59
C ARG A 540 -1.99 -9.85 -14.96
N GLU A 541 -2.78 -9.50 -15.99
CA GLU A 541 -2.46 -9.89 -17.34
C GLU A 541 -1.05 -9.54 -17.76
N PRO A 542 -0.53 -10.26 -18.74
CA PRO A 542 0.57 -9.80 -19.56
C PRO A 542 0.10 -8.65 -20.47
N ILE A 543 -0.28 -7.52 -19.87
CA ILE A 543 -0.62 -6.25 -20.54
C ILE A 543 0.48 -5.89 -21.57
N LEU A 544 1.73 -6.25 -21.27
CA LEU A 544 2.85 -6.12 -22.19
C LEU A 544 2.63 -6.85 -23.50
N LEU A 545 2.21 -8.11 -23.43
CA LEU A 545 1.97 -8.93 -24.63
C LEU A 545 0.74 -8.45 -25.38
N GLN A 546 -0.31 -8.06 -24.70
CA GLN A 546 -1.51 -7.50 -25.32
C GLN A 546 -1.21 -6.19 -26.05
N LYS A 547 -0.52 -5.25 -25.40
CA LYS A 547 -0.09 -4.01 -26.03
C LYS A 547 0.83 -4.26 -27.22
N PHE A 548 1.74 -5.23 -27.09
CA PHE A 548 2.62 -5.61 -28.19
C PHE A 548 1.82 -6.17 -29.37
N PHE A 549 0.89 -7.10 -29.13
CA PHE A 549 0.05 -7.67 -30.18
C PHE A 549 -0.95 -6.66 -30.77
N ALA A 550 -1.49 -5.76 -29.94
CA ALA A 550 -2.33 -4.66 -30.41
C ALA A 550 -1.55 -3.69 -31.31
N LEU A 551 -0.32 -3.35 -30.94
CA LEU A 551 0.56 -2.49 -31.76
C LEU A 551 0.91 -3.10 -33.12
N ILE A 552 1.06 -4.43 -33.21
CA ILE A 552 1.30 -5.12 -34.48
C ILE A 552 0.01 -5.53 -35.25
N GLY A 553 -1.15 -5.06 -34.76
CA GLY A 553 -2.44 -5.27 -35.41
C GLY A 553 -3.00 -6.70 -35.31
N ASN A 554 -2.49 -7.56 -34.42
CA ASN A 554 -2.91 -8.94 -34.28
C ASN A 554 -4.03 -9.11 -33.26
N LYS A 555 -5.28 -8.71 -33.61
CA LYS A 555 -6.46 -8.74 -32.75
C LYS A 555 -6.78 -10.15 -32.22
N THR A 556 -6.70 -11.18 -33.05
CA THR A 556 -7.05 -12.58 -32.69
C THR A 556 -6.11 -13.14 -31.60
N ARG A 557 -4.88 -12.65 -31.52
CA ARG A 557 -3.91 -13.10 -30.53
C ARG A 557 -4.06 -12.35 -29.22
N VAL A 558 -4.55 -11.11 -29.26
CA VAL A 558 -4.97 -10.35 -28.08
C VAL A 558 -6.14 -11.06 -27.40
N GLU A 559 -7.16 -11.46 -28.16
CA GLU A 559 -8.34 -12.17 -27.64
C GLU A 559 -7.98 -13.49 -26.95
N ARG A 560 -7.05 -14.27 -27.48
CA ARG A 560 -6.61 -15.55 -26.88
C ARG A 560 -5.81 -15.40 -25.58
N LEU A 561 -5.18 -14.26 -25.33
CA LEU A 561 -4.45 -14.01 -24.10
C LEU A 561 -5.39 -13.77 -22.91
N PHE A 562 -6.68 -13.53 -23.16
CA PHE A 562 -7.70 -13.38 -22.15
C PHE A 562 -8.38 -14.70 -21.74
N ASP A 563 -8.15 -15.79 -22.45
CA ASP A 563 -8.82 -17.08 -22.23
C ASP A 563 -8.14 -17.95 -21.14
N GLU A 564 -7.22 -17.40 -20.34
CA GLU A 564 -6.60 -18.16 -19.26
C GLU A 564 -7.57 -18.37 -18.09
N GLU A 565 -7.80 -19.63 -17.75
CA GLU A 565 -8.55 -20.05 -16.57
C GLU A 565 -7.64 -20.02 -15.33
N VAL A 566 -8.19 -19.67 -14.19
CA VAL A 566 -7.48 -19.61 -12.91
C VAL A 566 -8.00 -20.65 -11.97
N SER A 567 -7.11 -21.37 -11.30
CA SER A 567 -7.49 -22.34 -10.28
C SER A 567 -8.26 -21.70 -9.13
N LEU A 568 -9.33 -22.35 -8.70
CA LEU A 568 -10.14 -21.98 -7.53
C LEU A 568 -9.34 -21.94 -6.21
N ASP A 569 -8.22 -22.67 -6.15
CA ASP A 569 -7.39 -22.81 -4.94
C ASP A 569 -6.49 -21.58 -4.65
N ASN A 570 -6.54 -20.53 -5.44
CA ASN A 570 -5.62 -19.40 -5.32
C ASN A 570 -5.85 -18.50 -4.09
N SER A 571 -6.84 -18.77 -3.25
CA SER A 571 -7.04 -18.04 -2.00
C SER A 571 -7.59 -18.94 -0.90
N ASP A 572 -6.70 -19.51 -0.10
CA ASP A 572 -7.07 -20.21 1.14
C ASP A 572 -7.98 -19.35 2.02
N THR A 573 -7.72 -18.04 2.08
CA THR A 573 -8.48 -17.07 2.89
C THR A 573 -9.92 -16.96 2.42
N ARG A 574 -10.18 -16.84 1.10
CA ARG A 574 -11.53 -16.80 0.57
C ARG A 574 -12.32 -18.06 0.94
N ASN A 575 -11.73 -19.22 0.73
CA ASN A 575 -12.39 -20.50 1.00
C ASN A 575 -12.72 -20.68 2.50
N MET A 576 -11.84 -20.21 3.38
CA MET A 576 -12.10 -20.20 4.82
C MET A 576 -13.31 -19.33 5.17
N ILE A 577 -13.38 -18.11 4.61
CA ILE A 577 -14.45 -17.16 4.88
C ILE A 577 -15.77 -17.67 4.32
N VAL A 578 -15.80 -18.09 3.06
CA VAL A 578 -17.00 -18.62 2.39
C VAL A 578 -17.60 -19.79 3.18
N LYS A 579 -16.75 -20.71 3.66
CA LYS A 579 -17.18 -21.84 4.48
C LYS A 579 -17.73 -21.39 5.84
N ALA A 580 -17.04 -20.46 6.52
CA ALA A 580 -17.46 -19.97 7.83
C ALA A 580 -18.79 -19.19 7.74
N GLU A 581 -18.96 -18.34 6.73
CA GLU A 581 -20.20 -17.62 6.46
C GLU A 581 -21.35 -18.57 6.11
N ALA A 582 -21.13 -19.53 5.21
CA ALA A 582 -22.15 -20.51 4.84
C ALA A 582 -22.62 -21.33 6.06
N GLU A 583 -21.69 -21.72 6.95
CA GLU A 583 -22.05 -22.44 8.17
C GLU A 583 -22.85 -21.57 9.14
N LEU A 584 -22.47 -20.32 9.30
CA LEU A 584 -23.18 -19.37 10.15
C LEU A 584 -24.60 -19.13 9.67
N PHE A 585 -24.79 -18.86 8.37
CA PHE A 585 -26.07 -18.44 7.80
C PHE A 585 -27.09 -19.56 7.68
N LYS A 586 -26.70 -20.84 7.70
CA LYS A 586 -27.61 -21.97 7.72
C LYS A 586 -28.67 -21.92 8.83
N ASN A 587 -28.34 -21.24 9.92
CA ASN A 587 -29.23 -21.16 11.10
C ASN A 587 -30.29 -20.06 10.98
N TYR A 588 -30.31 -19.28 9.88
CA TYR A 588 -31.19 -18.14 9.69
C TYR A 588 -32.08 -18.31 8.45
N LYS A 589 -33.39 -18.47 8.65
CA LYS A 589 -34.36 -18.67 7.56
C LYS A 589 -34.60 -17.46 6.68
N ASN A 590 -34.31 -16.26 7.19
CA ASN A 590 -34.47 -15.01 6.45
C ASN A 590 -33.20 -14.61 5.66
N ILE A 591 -32.20 -15.49 5.57
CA ILE A 591 -30.94 -15.23 4.87
C ILE A 591 -30.74 -16.25 3.76
N ALA A 592 -30.48 -15.77 2.56
CA ALA A 592 -29.94 -16.56 1.45
C ALA A 592 -28.48 -16.15 1.20
N VAL A 593 -27.70 -17.07 0.67
CA VAL A 593 -26.30 -16.87 0.31
C VAL A 593 -26.13 -17.14 -1.17
N PHE A 594 -25.47 -16.24 -1.86
CA PHE A 594 -25.07 -16.42 -3.25
C PHE A 594 -23.55 -16.38 -3.36
N ASP A 595 -22.94 -17.50 -3.79
CA ASP A 595 -21.51 -17.55 -4.10
C ASP A 595 -21.28 -17.32 -5.60
N PRO A 596 -20.63 -16.20 -6.00
CA PRO A 596 -20.28 -15.91 -7.40
C PRO A 596 -19.42 -17.00 -8.05
N ALA A 597 -18.67 -17.79 -7.30
CA ALA A 597 -17.92 -18.91 -7.83
C ALA A 597 -18.81 -19.93 -8.55
N SER A 598 -20.08 -20.07 -8.14
CA SER A 598 -21.05 -20.95 -8.80
C SER A 598 -21.36 -20.58 -10.26
N VAL A 599 -21.08 -19.33 -10.64
CA VAL A 599 -21.27 -18.79 -12.01
C VAL A 599 -19.95 -18.64 -12.74
N LEU A 600 -18.90 -18.21 -12.02
CA LEU A 600 -17.59 -17.89 -12.62
C LEU A 600 -16.70 -19.12 -12.79
N CYS A 601 -16.91 -20.19 -12.00
CA CYS A 601 -15.99 -21.32 -11.95
C CYS A 601 -16.67 -22.63 -12.31
N ASP A 602 -15.88 -23.56 -12.85
CA ASP A 602 -16.17 -24.99 -12.84
C ASP A 602 -15.55 -25.65 -11.58
N ALA A 603 -15.44 -26.97 -11.58
CA ALA A 603 -14.91 -27.70 -10.41
C ALA A 603 -13.46 -27.37 -10.05
N GLN A 604 -12.67 -26.81 -10.97
CA GLN A 604 -11.23 -26.57 -10.78
C GLN A 604 -10.79 -25.15 -11.13
N ASN A 605 -11.42 -24.53 -12.12
CA ASN A 605 -10.96 -23.26 -12.68
C ASN A 605 -12.05 -22.21 -12.75
N CYS A 606 -11.66 -20.95 -12.64
CA CYS A 606 -12.54 -19.79 -12.75
C CYS A 606 -12.26 -19.02 -14.04
N ARG A 607 -13.32 -18.64 -14.74
CA ARG A 607 -13.24 -17.85 -15.97
C ARG A 607 -12.83 -16.42 -15.64
N GLN A 608 -11.87 -15.92 -16.41
CA GLN A 608 -11.42 -14.55 -16.33
C GLN A 608 -12.08 -13.68 -17.41
N THR A 609 -12.54 -14.34 -18.46
CA THR A 609 -13.12 -13.71 -19.64
C THR A 609 -14.32 -14.49 -20.13
N LEU A 610 -15.17 -13.81 -20.88
CA LEU A 610 -16.26 -14.43 -21.64
C LEU A 610 -16.31 -13.81 -23.04
N ASN A 611 -16.13 -14.65 -24.06
CA ASN A 611 -16.07 -14.22 -25.46
C ASN A 611 -15.02 -13.13 -25.72
N GLY A 612 -13.83 -13.25 -25.09
CA GLY A 612 -12.74 -12.31 -25.26
C GLY A 612 -12.88 -11.00 -24.47
N GLU A 613 -13.93 -10.83 -23.66
CA GLU A 613 -14.12 -9.65 -22.83
C GLU A 613 -13.82 -9.97 -21.35
N PRO A 614 -13.06 -9.12 -20.64
CA PRO A 614 -12.70 -9.35 -19.26
C PRO A 614 -13.91 -9.28 -18.33
N LEU A 615 -14.01 -10.22 -17.38
CA LEU A 615 -15.03 -10.26 -16.34
C LEU A 615 -14.64 -9.47 -15.10
N TYR A 616 -13.38 -9.12 -14.96
CA TYR A 616 -12.84 -8.35 -13.86
C TYR A 616 -12.23 -7.04 -14.37
N TYR A 617 -12.43 -5.97 -13.63
CA TYR A 617 -11.86 -4.66 -13.89
C TYR A 617 -10.42 -4.55 -13.37
N ASP A 618 -10.19 -5.14 -12.21
CA ASP A 618 -8.90 -5.34 -11.55
C ASP A 618 -8.86 -6.77 -10.99
N GLY A 619 -7.90 -7.12 -10.20
CA GLY A 619 -7.82 -8.48 -9.66
C GLY A 619 -8.98 -8.90 -8.74
N ARG A 620 -9.98 -8.04 -8.48
CA ARG A 620 -11.04 -8.30 -7.48
C ARG A 620 -12.43 -7.83 -7.87
N HIS A 621 -12.54 -6.64 -8.50
CA HIS A 621 -13.82 -6.05 -8.85
C HIS A 621 -14.27 -6.50 -10.22
N LEU A 622 -15.54 -6.86 -10.33
CA LEU A 622 -16.14 -7.25 -11.59
C LEU A 622 -16.31 -6.03 -12.53
N THR A 623 -16.20 -6.28 -13.83
CA THR A 623 -16.69 -5.37 -14.87
C THR A 623 -18.21 -5.37 -14.90
N VAL A 624 -18.83 -4.46 -15.65
CA VAL A 624 -20.28 -4.49 -15.94
C VAL A 624 -20.69 -5.86 -16.47
N LYS A 625 -19.93 -6.41 -17.41
CA LYS A 625 -20.19 -7.74 -17.97
C LYS A 625 -20.07 -8.85 -16.94
N GLY A 626 -19.02 -8.82 -16.13
CA GLY A 626 -18.83 -9.78 -15.03
C GLY A 626 -19.96 -9.71 -14.02
N SER A 627 -20.39 -8.49 -13.67
CA SER A 627 -21.54 -8.25 -12.78
C SER A 627 -22.82 -8.82 -13.36
N LEU A 628 -23.16 -8.49 -14.63
CA LEU A 628 -24.40 -8.93 -15.27
C LEU A 628 -24.51 -10.46 -15.42
N LEU A 629 -23.41 -11.21 -15.43
CA LEU A 629 -23.46 -12.68 -15.39
C LEU A 629 -24.08 -13.21 -14.10
N MET A 630 -24.09 -12.44 -13.02
CA MET A 630 -24.60 -12.83 -11.72
C MET A 630 -26.14 -12.72 -11.63
N VAL A 631 -26.80 -12.06 -12.59
CA VAL A 631 -28.25 -11.76 -12.57
C VAL A 631 -29.09 -12.98 -12.29
N ASP A 632 -28.90 -14.07 -13.03
CA ASP A 632 -29.71 -15.30 -12.86
C ASP A 632 -29.51 -15.93 -11.47
N GLY A 633 -28.26 -15.97 -10.99
CA GLY A 633 -27.93 -16.51 -9.67
C GLY A 633 -28.55 -15.68 -8.53
N ILE A 634 -28.43 -14.36 -8.63
CA ILE A 634 -29.00 -13.41 -7.66
C ILE A 634 -30.54 -13.50 -7.70
N THR A 635 -31.15 -13.58 -8.90
CA THR A 635 -32.62 -13.71 -9.05
C THR A 635 -33.12 -14.97 -8.36
N LYS A 636 -32.47 -16.12 -8.57
CA LYS A 636 -32.84 -17.39 -7.91
C LYS A 636 -32.73 -17.31 -6.40
N ALA A 637 -31.63 -16.70 -5.89
CA ALA A 637 -31.43 -16.54 -4.45
C ALA A 637 -32.49 -15.61 -3.81
N ILE A 638 -32.88 -14.53 -4.49
CA ILE A 638 -33.94 -13.63 -4.03
C ILE A 638 -35.31 -14.33 -4.08
N ALA A 639 -35.60 -15.10 -5.14
CA ALA A 639 -36.84 -15.85 -5.26
C ALA A 639 -37.00 -16.84 -4.09
N GLN A 640 -35.94 -17.61 -3.75
CA GLN A 640 -35.95 -18.51 -2.59
C GLN A 640 -36.30 -17.75 -1.29
N LEU A 641 -35.72 -16.55 -1.07
CA LEU A 641 -36.05 -15.74 0.10
C LEU A 641 -37.51 -15.28 0.13
N ILE A 642 -38.09 -14.97 -1.05
CA ILE A 642 -39.44 -14.41 -1.12
C ILE A 642 -40.50 -15.52 -1.01
N ASP A 643 -40.24 -16.70 -1.59
CA ASP A 643 -41.19 -17.84 -1.65
C ASP A 643 -41.24 -18.69 -0.37
N GLU A 644 -40.22 -18.65 0.49
CA GLU A 644 -40.29 -19.22 1.84
C GLU A 644 -41.27 -18.42 2.72
N LYS A 645 -42.54 -18.88 2.72
CA LYS A 645 -43.61 -18.39 3.59
C LYS A 645 -43.57 -19.06 4.96
#